data_9ec6ae51d80809a1e5f5a4393ff808fb
#
_entry.id   9ec6ae51d80809a1e5f5a4393ff808fb
#
_cell.length_a   1.000
_cell.length_b   1.000
_cell.length_c   1.000
_cell.angle_alpha   90.00
_cell.angle_beta   90.00
_cell.angle_gamma   90.00
#
_symmetry.space_group_name_H-M   'P 1'
#
loop_
_entity.id
_entity.type
_entity.pdbx_description
1 polymer ?
#
loop_
_entity_poly.entity_id
_entity_poly.type
_entity_poly.pdbx_seq_one_letter_code
_entity_poly.pdbx_strand_id
1 'polypeptide(L)'
;MNTNNNPSGDNNQPKMPKFNMNWIYTIIIVMLALLFFTDGGKGFFDGGAAGQEATYTKFQVYVDKGYARSVVVNKDNGTLRMYVRPDKIRDVFGKSAQQVGQKPYVEVTYGSVDGVDNYLSSAMKRGKILDFSYEKDSNSGLMTLFYTFGPIIFFVFLWLFMMRRMGGGGAGGGVFNVGKSKAQMYEKGNDLGITFKDVAGQVGAKQEVQEIVDFLKQPQKYTELGGKIPKGALLVGPPGTGKTLLAKAVAGEAGVPFFSMSGSDFVEMFVGVGASRVRDLFRQAKEKAPCIIFIDEIDAVGRARSKNPAMGGNDERENTLNALLTEMDGFGTNSGVIILAATNRADMLDKALLRAGRFDRQITVDLPDLTERKEIFQVHLRKVKIDETVDIDFLSRQTPGFSGADIANVCNEAALIAARHNSNKVGKQDFLDAVDRIIGGLEKKTKVMTESEKRTIALHEAGHATVSWFCEHANPLVKVSIVPRGRALGAAWYLPEERQITTKEQMLDEMCALLGGRAAEELFTGHISTGAMNDLERATKSAFGMVAYAGMSDRLPNICYYNNQEYQFQRPYSETTAKIIDDEVLKMVNDEYARAKALLKEHAVGHNELAELLMTREVIFAEDVERIFGKRPWVSRSEEIIDDNTPKLEDMPEAVRQAQKEHEESLAKQAALPTDKSENTNAESVEKPVDAAENAADDAAEQIENK
;
A
#
# COMPACT_ATOMS: atom_id res chain seq x y z
N MET A 1 45.41 -19.77 42.14
CA MET A 1 46.17 -20.80 41.41
C MET A 1 45.26 -21.35 40.32
N ASN A 2 45.83 -21.37 39.17
CA ASN A 2 45.45 -21.92 37.89
C ASN A 2 44.76 -20.95 36.93
N THR A 3 45.64 -20.37 36.17
CA THR A 3 45.58 -19.81 34.84
C THR A 3 45.09 -20.85 33.79
N ASN A 4 44.24 -20.44 32.89
CA ASN A 4 44.21 -21.01 31.55
C ASN A 4 44.03 -19.88 30.50
N ASN A 5 45.10 -19.61 29.86
CA ASN A 5 45.28 -18.84 28.64
C ASN A 5 44.63 -19.62 27.48
N ASN A 6 43.83 -18.94 26.66
CA ASN A 6 43.60 -19.34 25.29
C ASN A 6 43.99 -18.17 24.36
N PRO A 7 44.82 -18.40 23.36
CA PRO A 7 45.37 -17.36 22.50
C PRO A 7 44.33 -16.97 21.42
N SER A 8 44.03 -15.67 21.37
CA SER A 8 43.33 -15.01 20.28
C SER A 8 44.18 -15.10 19.01
N GLY A 9 43.70 -15.84 18.02
CA GLY A 9 44.25 -15.84 16.69
C GLY A 9 44.07 -14.48 16.00
N ASP A 10 45.20 -13.81 15.80
CA ASP A 10 45.35 -12.60 15.00
C ASP A 10 45.10 -12.93 13.52
N ASN A 11 43.90 -12.65 13.02
CA ASN A 11 43.58 -12.66 11.60
C ASN A 11 43.98 -11.30 11.00
N ASN A 12 45.27 -11.15 10.74
CA ASN A 12 45.83 -10.04 9.98
C ASN A 12 45.51 -10.24 8.48
N GLN A 13 44.27 -9.94 8.06
CA GLN A 13 43.98 -9.70 6.64
C GLN A 13 44.35 -8.24 6.30
N PRO A 14 45.13 -8.00 5.25
CA PRO A 14 45.48 -6.64 4.84
C PRO A 14 44.23 -5.87 4.44
N LYS A 15 43.90 -4.82 5.19
CA LYS A 15 42.83 -3.87 4.86
C LYS A 15 43.13 -3.21 3.52
N MET A 16 42.45 -3.61 2.47
CA MET A 16 42.47 -2.91 1.19
C MET A 16 42.04 -1.45 1.35
N PRO A 17 42.76 -0.49 0.74
CA PRO A 17 42.41 0.92 0.81
C PRO A 17 41.00 1.13 0.20
N LYS A 18 40.13 1.80 0.94
CA LYS A 18 38.84 2.26 0.43
C LYS A 18 39.08 3.25 -0.69
N PHE A 19 38.86 2.82 -1.93
CA PHE A 19 38.93 3.69 -3.10
C PHE A 19 37.79 4.71 -3.03
N ASN A 20 38.20 5.98 -2.81
CA ASN A 20 37.25 7.10 -2.76
C ASN A 20 36.83 7.43 -4.20
N MET A 21 35.54 7.48 -4.50
CA MET A 21 34.99 7.80 -5.83
C MET A 21 35.50 9.15 -6.39
N ASN A 22 35.93 10.03 -5.52
CA ASN A 22 36.52 11.33 -5.89
C ASN A 22 37.78 11.20 -6.75
N TRP A 23 38.51 10.07 -6.69
CA TRP A 23 39.70 9.85 -7.50
C TRP A 23 39.37 9.64 -8.99
N ILE A 24 38.23 9.06 -9.30
CA ILE A 24 37.73 8.90 -10.68
C ILE A 24 37.42 10.26 -11.28
N TYR A 25 36.75 11.14 -10.52
CA TYR A 25 36.50 12.51 -10.97
C TYR A 25 37.78 13.31 -11.19
N THR A 26 38.78 13.10 -10.34
CA THR A 26 40.09 13.73 -10.49
C THR A 26 40.79 13.26 -11.78
N ILE A 27 40.74 11.98 -12.11
CA ILE A 27 41.30 11.44 -13.36
C ILE A 27 40.56 12.01 -14.57
N ILE A 28 39.20 12.07 -14.52
CA ILE A 28 38.39 12.64 -15.60
C ILE A 28 38.70 14.12 -15.80
N ILE A 29 38.85 14.89 -14.73
CA ILE A 29 39.18 16.32 -14.78
C ILE A 29 40.60 16.52 -15.33
N VAL A 30 41.57 15.71 -14.91
CA VAL A 30 42.99 15.76 -15.42
C VAL A 30 43.00 15.37 -16.89
N MET A 31 42.21 14.39 -17.32
CA MET A 31 42.14 13.97 -18.71
C MET A 31 41.43 14.99 -19.59
N LEU A 32 40.35 15.63 -19.11
CA LEU A 32 39.70 16.75 -19.78
C LEU A 32 40.60 17.98 -19.84
N ALA A 33 41.35 18.27 -18.78
CA ALA A 33 42.39 19.32 -18.77
C ALA A 33 43.50 19.02 -19.76
N LEU A 34 44.02 17.78 -19.82
CA LEU A 34 45.02 17.35 -20.82
C LEU A 34 44.47 17.47 -22.24
N LEU A 35 43.20 17.06 -22.53
CA LEU A 35 42.57 17.25 -23.83
C LEU A 35 42.42 18.73 -24.18
N PHE A 36 42.03 19.57 -23.22
CA PHE A 36 41.92 21.01 -23.40
C PHE A 36 43.26 21.66 -23.68
N PHE A 37 44.36 21.20 -23.03
CA PHE A 37 45.70 21.68 -23.27
C PHE A 37 46.32 21.15 -24.57
N THR A 38 45.91 19.99 -25.09
CA THR A 38 46.48 19.43 -26.34
C THR A 38 45.78 19.93 -27.60
N ASP A 39 44.51 20.25 -27.58
CA ASP A 39 43.75 20.66 -28.78
C ASP A 39 43.34 22.15 -28.77
N GLY A 40 43.18 22.75 -27.60
CA GLY A 40 42.83 24.16 -27.42
C GLY A 40 44.00 25.09 -27.04
N GLY A 41 45.19 24.53 -26.70
CA GLY A 41 46.29 25.26 -26.13
C GLY A 41 47.28 25.89 -27.12
N LYS A 42 47.17 25.66 -28.42
CA LYS A 42 48.04 26.29 -29.42
C LYS A 42 47.94 27.82 -29.50
N GLY A 43 46.98 28.43 -28.82
CA GLY A 43 46.79 29.86 -28.79
C GLY A 43 47.26 30.58 -27.51
N PHE A 44 47.55 29.87 -26.41
CA PHE A 44 47.73 30.54 -25.11
C PHE A 44 49.16 30.61 -24.59
N PHE A 45 50.13 29.83 -25.17
CA PHE A 45 51.52 29.79 -24.72
C PHE A 45 52.55 30.09 -25.82
N ASP A 46 52.14 30.51 -27.03
CA ASP A 46 53.12 31.00 -28.00
C ASP A 46 53.36 32.50 -27.72
N GLY A 47 54.42 32.75 -26.98
CA GLY A 47 54.81 34.06 -26.54
C GLY A 47 55.02 35.04 -27.69
N GLY A 48 53.96 35.72 -28.11
CA GLY A 48 54.08 37.04 -28.70
C GLY A 48 54.61 37.19 -30.12
N ALA A 49 54.38 36.22 -31.03
CA ALA A 49 54.54 36.48 -32.46
C ALA A 49 53.15 36.73 -33.08
N ALA A 50 52.66 37.95 -33.08
CA ALA A 50 51.41 38.26 -33.77
C ALA A 50 51.62 38.15 -35.29
N GLY A 51 51.13 37.07 -35.90
CA GLY A 51 51.03 36.90 -37.34
C GLY A 51 49.80 37.60 -37.85
N GLN A 52 49.91 38.40 -38.91
CA GLN A 52 48.78 38.94 -39.65
C GLN A 52 48.55 38.10 -40.89
N GLU A 53 47.34 37.68 -41.11
CA GLU A 53 46.97 36.98 -42.35
C GLU A 53 46.88 37.97 -43.52
N ALA A 54 47.42 37.62 -44.68
CA ALA A 54 47.35 38.40 -45.89
C ALA A 54 47.12 37.56 -47.14
N THR A 55 46.58 38.13 -48.16
CA THR A 55 46.42 37.48 -49.44
C THR A 55 47.78 37.37 -50.17
N TYR A 56 47.92 36.37 -51.02
CA TYR A 56 49.15 36.17 -51.79
C TYR A 56 49.55 37.38 -52.63
N THR A 57 48.57 38.12 -53.17
CA THR A 57 48.81 39.38 -53.88
C THR A 57 49.41 40.49 -53.01
N LYS A 58 48.90 40.63 -51.77
CA LYS A 58 49.48 41.57 -50.80
C LYS A 58 50.90 41.20 -50.38
N PHE A 59 51.16 39.93 -50.24
CA PHE A 59 52.49 39.39 -49.96
C PHE A 59 53.50 39.80 -51.07
N GLN A 60 53.13 39.61 -52.35
CA GLN A 60 53.94 40.02 -53.47
C GLN A 60 54.24 41.53 -53.45
N VAL A 61 53.25 42.36 -53.17
CA VAL A 61 53.44 43.81 -53.03
C VAL A 61 54.40 44.16 -51.90
N TYR A 62 54.31 43.45 -50.76
CA TYR A 62 55.24 43.68 -49.62
C TYR A 62 56.67 43.24 -49.95
N VAL A 63 56.85 42.12 -50.64
CA VAL A 63 58.15 41.68 -51.15
C VAL A 63 58.76 42.64 -52.14
N ASP A 64 57.95 43.11 -53.13
CA ASP A 64 58.44 44.02 -54.15
C ASP A 64 58.83 45.41 -53.58
N LYS A 65 58.12 45.87 -52.54
CA LYS A 65 58.44 47.05 -51.77
C LYS A 65 59.68 46.91 -50.84
N GLY A 66 60.23 45.69 -50.72
CA GLY A 66 61.37 45.39 -49.92
C GLY A 66 61.11 45.30 -48.40
N TYR A 67 59.83 45.04 -48.02
CA TYR A 67 59.42 44.94 -46.61
C TYR A 67 59.77 43.59 -45.98
N ALA A 68 59.93 42.55 -46.80
CA ALA A 68 60.33 41.23 -46.39
C ALA A 68 61.81 41.13 -45.94
N ARG A 69 62.02 40.47 -44.82
CA ARG A 69 63.39 40.08 -44.37
C ARG A 69 63.72 38.69 -44.84
N SER A 70 62.91 37.71 -44.47
CA SER A 70 63.05 36.33 -44.86
C SER A 70 61.67 35.70 -45.05
N VAL A 71 61.58 34.62 -45.79
CA VAL A 71 60.36 33.91 -46.03
C VAL A 71 60.54 32.42 -45.71
N VAL A 72 59.68 31.85 -44.90
CA VAL A 72 59.65 30.43 -44.59
C VAL A 72 58.39 29.82 -45.21
N VAL A 73 58.60 28.82 -46.04
CA VAL A 73 57.56 28.13 -46.78
C VAL A 73 57.32 26.78 -46.15
N ASN A 74 56.09 26.54 -45.70
CA ASN A 74 55.64 25.24 -45.24
C ASN A 74 54.92 24.53 -46.38
N LYS A 75 55.53 23.42 -46.87
CA LYS A 75 54.98 22.67 -48.01
C LYS A 75 53.78 21.79 -47.61
N ASP A 76 53.74 21.33 -46.36
CA ASP A 76 52.73 20.36 -45.91
C ASP A 76 51.40 21.06 -45.67
N ASN A 77 51.39 22.30 -45.22
CA ASN A 77 50.19 23.09 -44.90
C ASN A 77 49.79 24.11 -46.00
N GLY A 78 50.62 24.25 -47.05
CA GLY A 78 50.34 25.23 -48.14
C GLY A 78 50.41 26.69 -47.69
N THR A 79 51.15 26.98 -46.65
CA THR A 79 51.32 28.34 -46.08
C THR A 79 52.77 28.81 -46.16
N LEU A 80 52.94 30.10 -46.25
CA LEU A 80 54.25 30.75 -46.11
C LEU A 80 54.19 31.89 -45.03
N ARG A 81 55.27 32.03 -44.32
CA ARG A 81 55.46 33.10 -43.34
C ARG A 81 56.56 34.07 -43.80
N MET A 82 56.13 35.30 -44.05
CA MET A 82 56.99 36.37 -44.38
C MET A 82 57.37 37.14 -43.14
N TYR A 83 58.63 37.10 -42.73
CA TYR A 83 59.12 37.89 -41.62
C TYR A 83 59.48 39.33 -42.12
N VAL A 84 58.93 40.33 -41.39
CA VAL A 84 59.02 41.74 -41.78
C VAL A 84 60.28 42.37 -41.25
N ARG A 85 60.92 43.27 -42.01
CA ARG A 85 62.12 44.07 -41.57
C ARG A 85 61.68 44.95 -40.40
N PRO A 86 62.57 45.13 -39.36
CA PRO A 86 62.23 45.90 -38.18
C PRO A 86 61.85 47.39 -38.47
N ASP A 87 62.51 47.97 -39.49
CA ASP A 87 62.28 49.37 -39.94
C ASP A 87 60.97 49.56 -40.71
N LYS A 88 60.31 48.46 -41.10
CA LYS A 88 59.06 48.45 -41.91
C LYS A 88 57.87 47.89 -41.19
N ILE A 89 57.92 47.59 -39.92
CA ILE A 89 56.86 47.03 -39.13
C ILE A 89 55.60 47.95 -39.14
N ARG A 90 55.80 49.26 -39.02
CA ARG A 90 54.67 50.23 -39.06
C ARG A 90 53.91 50.26 -40.40
N ASP A 91 54.74 50.08 -41.49
CA ASP A 91 54.18 50.13 -42.84
C ASP A 91 53.30 48.87 -43.19
N VAL A 92 53.58 47.74 -42.54
CA VAL A 92 52.85 46.45 -42.74
C VAL A 92 51.75 46.29 -41.74
N PHE A 93 51.94 46.60 -40.46
CA PHE A 93 51.00 46.31 -39.36
C PHE A 93 50.19 47.55 -38.93
N GLY A 94 50.50 48.77 -39.44
CA GLY A 94 49.69 49.97 -39.18
C GLY A 94 49.50 50.26 -37.68
N LYS A 95 48.25 50.37 -37.27
CA LYS A 95 47.90 50.63 -35.87
C LYS A 95 48.25 49.53 -34.89
N SER A 96 48.41 48.28 -35.37
CA SER A 96 48.74 47.10 -34.56
C SER A 96 50.25 46.96 -34.33
N ALA A 97 51.09 47.84 -34.86
CA ALA A 97 52.55 47.77 -34.81
C ALA A 97 53.15 47.79 -33.36
N GLN A 98 52.38 48.29 -32.37
CA GLN A 98 52.79 48.30 -30.96
C GLN A 98 52.54 46.99 -30.21
N GLN A 99 51.68 46.10 -30.77
CA GLN A 99 51.29 44.86 -30.16
C GLN A 99 52.00 43.63 -30.78
N VAL A 100 52.89 43.85 -31.73
CA VAL A 100 53.55 42.78 -32.50
C VAL A 100 54.80 42.35 -31.74
N GLY A 101 55.00 41.05 -31.55
CA GLY A 101 56.14 40.51 -30.83
C GLY A 101 57.51 40.72 -31.50
N GLN A 102 58.59 40.17 -30.92
CA GLN A 102 59.95 40.39 -31.36
C GLN A 102 60.26 39.91 -32.78
N LYS A 103 59.46 39.03 -33.38
CA LYS A 103 59.66 38.54 -34.76
C LYS A 103 58.33 38.56 -35.50
N PRO A 104 57.84 39.74 -35.92
CA PRO A 104 56.56 39.84 -36.61
C PRO A 104 56.59 39.20 -37.98
N TYR A 105 55.57 38.44 -38.32
CA TYR A 105 55.41 37.81 -39.62
C TYR A 105 53.98 37.97 -40.21
N VAL A 106 53.92 37.86 -41.52
CA VAL A 106 52.66 37.80 -42.27
C VAL A 106 52.52 36.38 -42.77
N GLU A 107 51.37 35.74 -42.46
CA GLU A 107 51.05 34.40 -42.91
C GLU A 107 50.15 34.47 -44.18
N VAL A 108 50.50 33.69 -45.15
CA VAL A 108 49.84 33.71 -46.46
C VAL A 108 49.64 32.28 -46.97
N THR A 109 48.45 31.98 -47.41
CA THR A 109 48.19 30.72 -48.08
C THR A 109 48.49 30.83 -49.59
N TYR A 110 49.13 29.85 -50.15
CA TYR A 110 49.49 29.85 -51.60
C TYR A 110 48.94 28.60 -52.31
N GLY A 111 48.64 28.75 -53.61
CA GLY A 111 48.03 27.68 -54.40
C GLY A 111 49.01 26.74 -55.11
N SER A 112 50.27 27.17 -55.39
CA SER A 112 51.25 26.38 -56.10
C SER A 112 52.64 26.58 -55.54
N VAL A 113 53.30 25.47 -55.19
CA VAL A 113 54.70 25.48 -54.68
C VAL A 113 55.68 26.00 -55.70
N ASP A 114 55.56 25.55 -56.95
CA ASP A 114 56.47 25.93 -58.05
C ASP A 114 56.31 27.42 -58.41
N GLY A 115 55.10 27.98 -58.30
CA GLY A 115 54.85 29.39 -58.51
C GLY A 115 55.49 30.26 -57.41
N VAL A 116 55.45 29.80 -56.15
CA VAL A 116 56.08 30.49 -55.02
C VAL A 116 57.63 30.42 -55.14
N ASP A 117 58.17 29.25 -55.51
CA ASP A 117 59.55 28.99 -55.61
C ASP A 117 60.18 29.85 -56.70
N ASN A 118 59.62 29.91 -57.89
CA ASN A 118 60.00 30.76 -58.99
C ASN A 118 59.95 32.28 -58.60
N TYR A 119 58.87 32.68 -57.88
CA TYR A 119 58.73 34.04 -57.45
C TYR A 119 59.80 34.46 -56.40
N LEU A 120 59.95 33.60 -55.35
CA LEU A 120 60.99 33.87 -54.31
C LEU A 120 62.36 33.85 -54.84
N SER A 121 62.70 32.88 -55.71
CA SER A 121 64.05 32.88 -56.38
C SER A 121 64.32 34.13 -57.19
N SER A 122 63.31 34.62 -57.90
CA SER A 122 63.40 35.83 -58.67
C SER A 122 63.49 37.12 -57.78
N ALA A 123 62.72 37.11 -56.65
CA ALA A 123 62.75 38.19 -55.68
C ALA A 123 64.11 38.26 -54.90
N MET A 124 64.72 37.12 -54.64
CA MET A 124 66.00 37.02 -54.03
C MET A 124 67.13 37.55 -55.01
N LYS A 125 67.09 37.16 -56.28
CA LYS A 125 67.96 37.65 -57.32
C LYS A 125 67.83 39.16 -57.49
N ARG A 126 66.69 39.76 -57.26
CA ARG A 126 66.46 41.22 -57.28
C ARG A 126 66.80 41.91 -55.96
N GLY A 127 67.35 41.20 -54.96
CA GLY A 127 67.67 41.73 -53.65
C GLY A 127 66.49 42.23 -52.78
N LYS A 128 65.27 41.72 -53.04
CA LYS A 128 64.07 42.10 -52.32
C LYS A 128 63.86 41.34 -51.04
N ILE A 129 64.42 40.11 -50.95
CA ILE A 129 64.44 39.25 -49.74
C ILE A 129 65.87 38.85 -49.48
N LEU A 130 66.21 38.65 -48.18
CA LEU A 130 67.58 38.24 -47.79
C LEU A 130 67.77 36.71 -47.93
N ASP A 131 66.70 35.94 -47.53
CA ASP A 131 66.74 34.47 -47.52
C ASP A 131 65.35 33.90 -47.57
N PHE A 132 65.18 32.68 -48.09
CA PHE A 132 63.99 31.87 -47.92
C PHE A 132 64.36 30.40 -47.66
N SER A 133 63.53 29.73 -46.80
CA SER A 133 63.76 28.36 -46.38
C SER A 133 62.48 27.60 -46.40
N TYR A 134 62.56 26.25 -46.49
CA TYR A 134 61.47 25.32 -46.39
C TYR A 134 61.48 24.69 -45.00
N GLU A 135 60.31 24.71 -44.35
CA GLU A 135 60.08 24.03 -43.10
C GLU A 135 59.25 22.75 -43.39
N LYS A 136 59.66 21.62 -42.81
CA LYS A 136 58.92 20.37 -42.86
C LYS A 136 58.38 20.08 -41.42
N ASP A 137 57.08 19.87 -41.34
CA ASP A 137 56.50 19.46 -40.05
C ASP A 137 57.03 18.07 -39.69
N SER A 138 57.86 17.97 -38.70
CA SER A 138 58.40 16.72 -38.17
C SER A 138 57.43 16.11 -37.15
N ASN A 139 56.17 15.94 -37.54
CA ASN A 139 55.25 15.12 -36.74
C ASN A 139 55.58 13.66 -37.01
N SER A 140 56.25 13.01 -36.09
CA SER A 140 56.57 11.58 -36.18
C SER A 140 55.26 10.80 -36.27
N GLY A 141 55.15 9.92 -37.28
CA GLY A 141 53.97 9.08 -37.51
C GLY A 141 53.54 8.28 -36.26
N LEU A 142 54.44 8.06 -35.32
CA LEU A 142 54.17 7.48 -34.01
C LEU A 142 53.26 8.34 -33.15
N MET A 143 53.41 9.70 -33.16
CA MET A 143 52.51 10.56 -32.40
C MET A 143 51.11 10.63 -33.00
N THR A 144 50.99 10.64 -34.30
CA THR A 144 49.68 10.61 -34.99
C THR A 144 48.96 9.28 -34.71
N LEU A 145 49.66 8.15 -34.67
CA LEU A 145 49.14 6.86 -34.29
C LEU A 145 48.66 6.81 -32.83
N PHE A 146 49.40 7.45 -31.93
CA PHE A 146 49.04 7.54 -30.51
C PHE A 146 47.81 8.41 -30.28
N TYR A 147 47.67 9.52 -30.99
CA TYR A 147 46.50 10.38 -30.87
C TYR A 147 45.24 9.73 -31.48
N THR A 148 45.39 8.94 -32.56
CA THR A 148 44.26 8.31 -33.23
C THR A 148 43.77 7.04 -32.49
N PHE A 149 44.71 6.20 -32.03
CA PHE A 149 44.39 4.92 -31.43
C PHE A 149 44.46 4.91 -29.89
N GLY A 150 45.16 5.87 -29.28
CA GLY A 150 45.28 5.98 -27.84
C GLY A 150 43.95 6.02 -27.09
N PRO A 151 43.00 6.87 -27.50
CA PRO A 151 41.67 6.90 -26.87
C PRO A 151 40.93 5.57 -27.02
N ILE A 152 41.03 4.92 -28.17
CA ILE A 152 40.37 3.63 -28.42
C ILE A 152 40.97 2.54 -27.52
N ILE A 153 42.26 2.45 -27.41
CA ILE A 153 42.99 1.50 -26.55
C ILE A 153 42.64 1.79 -25.08
N PHE A 154 42.59 3.06 -24.69
CA PHE A 154 42.20 3.47 -23.33
C PHE A 154 40.74 3.04 -23.01
N PHE A 155 39.78 3.26 -23.93
CA PHE A 155 38.41 2.84 -23.72
C PHE A 155 38.28 1.32 -23.70
N VAL A 156 39.00 0.59 -24.52
CA VAL A 156 39.04 -0.88 -24.51
C VAL A 156 39.64 -1.38 -23.19
N PHE A 157 40.70 -0.78 -22.72
CA PHE A 157 41.32 -1.12 -21.43
C PHE A 157 40.39 -0.79 -20.27
N LEU A 158 39.76 0.37 -20.29
CA LEU A 158 38.74 0.77 -19.29
C LEU A 158 37.56 -0.18 -19.28
N TRP A 159 37.11 -0.58 -20.47
CA TRP A 159 36.03 -1.56 -20.63
C TRP A 159 36.40 -2.95 -20.12
N LEU A 160 37.59 -3.44 -20.46
CA LEU A 160 38.14 -4.69 -19.93
C LEU A 160 38.38 -4.64 -18.43
N PHE A 161 38.87 -3.52 -17.91
CA PHE A 161 39.06 -3.31 -16.48
C PHE A 161 37.74 -3.29 -15.74
N MET A 162 36.72 -2.62 -16.31
CA MET A 162 35.34 -2.60 -15.77
C MET A 162 34.71 -4.00 -15.82
N MET A 163 34.87 -4.73 -16.93
CA MET A 163 34.39 -6.12 -17.03
C MET A 163 35.11 -7.05 -16.04
N ARG A 164 36.43 -6.92 -15.87
CA ARG A 164 37.22 -7.74 -14.91
C ARG A 164 36.82 -7.43 -13.46
N ARG A 165 36.45 -6.18 -13.16
CA ARG A 165 35.97 -5.76 -11.85
C ARG A 165 34.51 -6.18 -11.61
N MET A 166 33.68 -6.31 -12.65
CA MET A 166 32.32 -6.81 -12.60
C MET A 166 32.26 -8.36 -12.61
N GLY A 167 33.31 -9.03 -13.11
CA GLY A 167 33.33 -10.49 -13.23
C GLY A 167 34.18 -11.25 -12.20
N GLY A 168 34.91 -10.56 -11.34
CA GLY A 168 35.84 -11.22 -10.40
C GLY A 168 35.59 -10.82 -8.95
N GLY A 169 34.83 -11.65 -8.23
CA GLY A 169 34.76 -11.60 -6.77
C GLY A 169 33.40 -11.21 -6.18
N GLY A 170 32.51 -12.16 -5.96
CA GLY A 170 31.58 -12.20 -4.82
C GLY A 170 30.56 -11.10 -4.62
N ALA A 171 30.28 -10.21 -5.59
CA ALA A 171 29.23 -9.22 -5.49
C ALA A 171 28.64 -8.88 -6.86
N GLY A 172 28.23 -9.89 -7.62
CA GLY A 172 27.50 -9.77 -8.89
C GLY A 172 26.04 -9.39 -8.66
N GLY A 173 25.75 -8.21 -8.14
CA GLY A 173 24.43 -7.81 -7.69
C GLY A 173 23.87 -6.52 -8.27
N GLY A 174 24.25 -6.07 -9.47
CA GLY A 174 23.83 -4.74 -9.90
C GLY A 174 22.86 -4.67 -11.08
N VAL A 175 23.06 -5.42 -12.14
CA VAL A 175 22.28 -5.25 -13.37
C VAL A 175 21.50 -6.51 -13.76
N PHE A 176 21.94 -7.71 -13.37
CA PHE A 176 21.27 -8.97 -13.65
C PHE A 176 20.37 -9.49 -12.53
N ASN A 177 20.27 -8.80 -11.39
CA ASN A 177 19.43 -9.21 -10.25
C ASN A 177 18.01 -8.62 -10.26
N VAL A 178 17.62 -7.87 -11.29
CA VAL A 178 16.30 -7.22 -11.35
C VAL A 178 15.15 -8.25 -11.38
N GLY A 179 15.40 -9.46 -11.85
CA GLY A 179 14.41 -10.54 -11.92
C GLY A 179 14.43 -11.51 -10.72
N LYS A 180 15.31 -11.31 -9.71
CA LYS A 180 15.29 -12.18 -8.53
C LYS A 180 14.22 -11.75 -7.55
N SER A 181 13.60 -12.75 -6.90
CA SER A 181 12.63 -12.54 -5.85
C SER A 181 13.25 -11.79 -4.67
N LYS A 182 12.53 -10.77 -4.15
CA LYS A 182 12.87 -10.06 -2.91
C LYS A 182 12.19 -10.69 -1.70
N ALA A 183 11.69 -11.93 -1.81
CA ALA A 183 10.97 -12.60 -0.75
C ALA A 183 11.81 -12.64 0.52
N GLN A 184 11.21 -12.25 1.63
CA GLN A 184 11.80 -12.42 2.95
C GLN A 184 11.61 -13.88 3.35
N MET A 185 12.72 -14.58 3.52
CA MET A 185 12.71 -15.96 3.98
C MET A 185 12.98 -16.00 5.48
N TYR A 186 12.07 -16.63 6.21
CA TYR A 186 12.21 -16.91 7.64
C TYR A 186 12.50 -18.39 7.81
N GLU A 187 13.68 -18.74 8.33
CA GLU A 187 14.09 -20.12 8.58
C GLU A 187 13.76 -20.56 10.02
N LYS A 188 13.59 -21.86 10.17
CA LYS A 188 13.34 -22.51 11.46
C LYS A 188 14.46 -22.20 12.45
N GLY A 189 14.14 -21.47 13.51
CA GLY A 189 15.02 -21.28 14.66
C GLY A 189 15.41 -19.84 15.03
N ASN A 190 15.38 -18.85 14.15
CA ASN A 190 15.84 -17.49 14.49
C ASN A 190 14.77 -16.40 14.44
N ASP A 191 13.68 -16.50 13.65
CA ASP A 191 12.79 -15.35 13.42
C ASP A 191 11.28 -15.62 13.53
N LEU A 192 10.83 -16.87 13.57
CA LEU A 192 9.41 -17.22 13.68
C LEU A 192 9.09 -17.80 15.08
N GLY A 193 9.24 -16.98 16.12
CA GLY A 193 8.73 -17.29 17.46
C GLY A 193 7.20 -17.16 17.59
N ILE A 194 6.50 -16.85 16.48
CA ILE A 194 5.06 -16.60 16.44
C ILE A 194 4.33 -17.92 16.25
N THR A 195 3.39 -18.23 17.15
CA THR A 195 2.53 -19.43 17.14
C THR A 195 1.06 -19.02 17.28
N PHE A 196 0.12 -19.97 17.23
CA PHE A 196 -1.29 -19.70 17.50
C PHE A 196 -1.58 -19.10 18.89
N LYS A 197 -0.65 -19.21 19.85
CA LYS A 197 -0.76 -18.54 21.16
C LYS A 197 -0.60 -17.03 21.11
N ASP A 198 0.02 -16.53 20.03
CA ASP A 198 0.24 -15.10 19.81
C ASP A 198 -0.88 -14.48 18.97
N VAL A 199 -1.74 -15.30 18.38
CA VAL A 199 -2.95 -14.87 17.66
C VAL A 199 -4.12 -15.02 18.63
N ALA A 200 -4.64 -13.92 19.12
CA ALA A 200 -5.85 -13.91 19.94
C ALA A 200 -7.10 -13.97 19.05
N GLY A 201 -8.18 -14.56 19.54
CA GLY A 201 -9.43 -14.72 18.80
C GLY A 201 -9.31 -15.58 17.54
N GLN A 202 -10.15 -15.30 16.54
CA GLN A 202 -10.14 -15.94 15.21
C GLN A 202 -10.29 -17.47 15.28
N VAL A 203 -11.16 -17.98 16.15
CA VAL A 203 -11.30 -19.40 16.45
C VAL A 203 -11.63 -20.19 15.18
N GLY A 204 -12.59 -19.73 14.36
CA GLY A 204 -12.95 -20.37 13.10
C GLY A 204 -11.80 -20.42 12.10
N ALA A 205 -11.15 -19.29 11.87
CA ALA A 205 -10.01 -19.21 10.95
C ALA A 205 -8.83 -20.08 11.43
N LYS A 206 -8.55 -20.09 12.73
CA LYS A 206 -7.54 -20.99 13.32
C LYS A 206 -7.85 -22.46 13.10
N GLN A 207 -9.11 -22.86 13.26
CA GLN A 207 -9.54 -24.25 13.04
C GLN A 207 -9.31 -24.67 11.58
N GLU A 208 -9.68 -23.81 10.62
CA GLU A 208 -9.46 -24.09 9.20
C GLU A 208 -7.98 -24.17 8.81
N VAL A 209 -7.15 -23.26 9.33
CA VAL A 209 -5.70 -23.32 9.05
C VAL A 209 -4.97 -24.40 9.83
N GLN A 210 -5.55 -24.92 10.93
CA GLN A 210 -4.99 -26.05 11.68
C GLN A 210 -4.90 -27.31 10.80
N GLU A 211 -5.87 -27.54 9.90
CA GLU A 211 -5.79 -28.64 8.94
C GLU A 211 -4.55 -28.52 8.03
N ILE A 212 -4.18 -27.29 7.66
CA ILE A 212 -2.98 -27.01 6.86
C ILE A 212 -1.71 -27.34 7.67
N VAL A 213 -1.70 -26.96 8.95
CA VAL A 213 -0.60 -27.27 9.88
C VAL A 213 -0.44 -28.77 10.05
N ASP A 214 -1.53 -29.46 10.33
CA ASP A 214 -1.54 -30.93 10.55
C ASP A 214 -1.06 -31.68 9.30
N PHE A 215 -1.48 -31.19 8.14
CA PHE A 215 -0.98 -31.74 6.88
C PHE A 215 0.53 -31.53 6.71
N LEU A 216 1.05 -30.32 6.95
CA LEU A 216 2.49 -30.05 6.85
C LEU A 216 3.31 -30.87 7.85
N LYS A 217 2.75 -31.19 9.04
CA LYS A 217 3.37 -32.05 10.05
C LYS A 217 3.31 -33.52 9.68
N GLN A 218 2.20 -33.99 9.11
CA GLN A 218 1.94 -35.44 8.87
C GLN A 218 1.30 -35.68 7.49
N PRO A 219 1.99 -35.41 6.37
CA PRO A 219 1.42 -35.52 5.02
C PRO A 219 0.98 -36.94 4.65
N GLN A 220 1.67 -37.98 5.18
CA GLN A 220 1.37 -39.36 4.85
C GLN A 220 -0.03 -39.79 5.29
N LYS A 221 -0.49 -39.36 6.47
CA LYS A 221 -1.81 -39.68 7.01
C LYS A 221 -2.95 -39.30 6.05
N TYR A 222 -2.81 -38.19 5.32
CA TYR A 222 -3.83 -37.69 4.39
C TYR A 222 -3.72 -38.37 3.02
N THR A 223 -2.50 -38.66 2.55
CA THR A 223 -2.28 -39.30 1.25
C THR A 223 -2.68 -40.77 1.25
N GLU A 224 -2.52 -41.49 2.36
CA GLU A 224 -2.94 -42.88 2.52
C GLU A 224 -4.47 -43.07 2.43
N LEU A 225 -5.21 -42.06 2.88
CA LEU A 225 -6.69 -42.02 2.78
C LEU A 225 -7.19 -41.53 1.43
N GLY A 226 -6.29 -41.21 0.48
CA GLY A 226 -6.64 -40.67 -0.84
C GLY A 226 -7.05 -39.20 -0.83
N GLY A 227 -6.86 -38.49 0.30
CA GLY A 227 -7.13 -37.07 0.44
C GLY A 227 -6.24 -36.22 -0.48
N LYS A 228 -6.84 -35.25 -1.17
CA LYS A 228 -6.09 -34.25 -1.93
C LYS A 228 -5.88 -33.01 -1.07
N ILE A 229 -4.64 -32.59 -0.99
CA ILE A 229 -4.22 -31.43 -0.23
C ILE A 229 -4.62 -30.16 -0.96
N PRO A 230 -5.17 -29.13 -0.29
CA PRO A 230 -5.33 -27.83 -0.89
C PRO A 230 -3.95 -27.26 -1.24
N LYS A 231 -3.77 -26.87 -2.51
CA LYS A 231 -2.51 -26.23 -2.95
C LYS A 231 -2.37 -24.84 -2.41
N GLY A 232 -3.49 -24.16 -2.15
CA GLY A 232 -3.51 -22.81 -1.65
C GLY A 232 -4.75 -22.45 -0.86
N ALA A 233 -4.59 -21.56 0.11
CA ALA A 233 -5.70 -20.96 0.84
C ALA A 233 -5.62 -19.44 0.77
N LEU A 234 -6.78 -18.80 0.64
CA LEU A 234 -6.94 -17.36 0.56
C LEU A 234 -7.53 -16.83 1.87
N LEU A 235 -6.77 -16.00 2.58
CA LEU A 235 -7.23 -15.28 3.76
C LEU A 235 -7.96 -14.01 3.32
N VAL A 236 -9.26 -13.92 3.59
CA VAL A 236 -10.12 -12.81 3.18
C VAL A 236 -10.64 -12.09 4.41
N GLY A 237 -10.62 -10.77 4.42
CA GLY A 237 -11.24 -10.00 5.50
C GLY A 237 -10.79 -8.54 5.53
N PRO A 238 -11.37 -7.73 6.42
CA PRO A 238 -11.02 -6.32 6.56
C PRO A 238 -9.54 -6.09 6.90
N PRO A 239 -8.99 -4.91 6.62
CA PRO A 239 -7.62 -4.58 7.02
C PRO A 239 -7.48 -4.62 8.55
N GLY A 240 -6.28 -4.99 9.02
CA GLY A 240 -5.98 -5.00 10.45
C GLY A 240 -6.48 -6.21 11.24
N THR A 241 -7.19 -7.17 10.62
CA THR A 241 -7.74 -8.37 11.30
C THR A 241 -6.69 -9.45 11.61
N GLY A 242 -5.43 -9.24 11.23
CA GLY A 242 -4.34 -10.17 11.57
C GLY A 242 -4.04 -11.26 10.55
N LYS A 243 -4.49 -11.14 9.29
CA LYS A 243 -4.24 -12.13 8.21
C LYS A 243 -2.76 -12.49 8.05
N THR A 244 -1.90 -11.51 8.00
CA THR A 244 -0.43 -11.70 7.91
C THR A 244 0.13 -12.36 9.17
N LEU A 245 -0.41 -12.02 10.36
CA LEU A 245 -0.01 -12.62 11.63
C LEU A 245 -0.44 -14.09 11.68
N LEU A 246 -1.65 -14.40 11.27
CA LEU A 246 -2.18 -15.76 11.19
C LEU A 246 -1.34 -16.62 10.23
N ALA A 247 -0.98 -16.11 9.06
CA ALA A 247 -0.12 -16.82 8.11
C ALA A 247 1.27 -17.15 8.70
N LYS A 248 1.87 -16.21 9.44
CA LYS A 248 3.13 -16.42 10.16
C LYS A 248 2.97 -17.46 11.28
N ALA A 249 1.85 -17.41 12.00
CA ALA A 249 1.56 -18.37 13.07
C ALA A 249 1.39 -19.80 12.53
N VAL A 250 0.76 -19.97 11.36
CA VAL A 250 0.65 -21.27 10.66
C VAL A 250 2.04 -21.85 10.38
N ALA A 251 2.96 -21.05 9.86
CA ALA A 251 4.31 -21.50 9.56
C ALA A 251 5.11 -21.84 10.82
N GLY A 252 4.99 -21.00 11.87
CA GLY A 252 5.63 -21.25 13.16
C GLY A 252 5.09 -22.50 13.84
N GLU A 253 3.79 -22.73 13.81
CA GLU A 253 3.13 -23.91 14.37
C GLU A 253 3.50 -25.19 13.59
N ALA A 254 3.55 -25.10 12.25
CA ALA A 254 4.00 -26.20 11.40
C ALA A 254 5.51 -26.46 11.47
N GLY A 255 6.29 -25.46 11.88
CA GLY A 255 7.76 -25.54 11.97
C GLY A 255 8.44 -25.64 10.61
N VAL A 256 7.88 -24.99 9.58
CA VAL A 256 8.38 -25.00 8.20
C VAL A 256 8.89 -23.62 7.79
N PRO A 257 9.79 -23.55 6.78
CA PRO A 257 10.23 -22.28 6.20
C PRO A 257 9.05 -21.44 5.65
N PHE A 258 9.13 -20.13 5.83
CA PHE A 258 8.11 -19.18 5.44
C PHE A 258 8.69 -18.13 4.48
N PHE A 259 8.17 -18.08 3.25
CA PHE A 259 8.53 -17.09 2.26
C PHE A 259 7.43 -16.04 2.20
N SER A 260 7.75 -14.80 2.55
CA SER A 260 6.78 -13.68 2.56
C SER A 260 7.10 -12.68 1.48
N MET A 261 6.09 -12.30 0.71
CA MET A 261 6.16 -11.29 -0.34
C MET A 261 4.86 -10.52 -0.45
N SER A 262 4.93 -9.23 -0.80
CA SER A 262 3.72 -8.45 -1.14
C SER A 262 3.38 -8.65 -2.62
N GLY A 263 2.08 -8.69 -2.94
CA GLY A 263 1.60 -8.67 -4.32
C GLY A 263 2.12 -7.46 -5.11
N SER A 264 2.32 -6.33 -4.45
CA SER A 264 2.90 -5.14 -5.04
C SER A 264 4.36 -5.32 -5.50
N ASP A 265 5.13 -6.22 -4.87
CA ASP A 265 6.52 -6.50 -5.25
C ASP A 265 6.65 -7.19 -6.61
N PHE A 266 5.57 -7.77 -7.11
CA PHE A 266 5.52 -8.37 -8.45
C PHE A 266 5.17 -7.35 -9.54
N VAL A 267 4.64 -6.17 -9.16
CA VAL A 267 4.25 -5.14 -10.12
C VAL A 267 5.45 -4.24 -10.40
N GLU A 268 5.98 -4.33 -11.62
CA GLU A 268 7.13 -3.53 -12.06
C GLU A 268 6.82 -2.87 -13.41
N MET A 269 7.57 -1.82 -13.75
CA MET A 269 7.40 -1.12 -15.02
C MET A 269 8.05 -1.86 -16.20
N PHE A 270 8.98 -2.79 -15.92
CA PHE A 270 9.72 -3.51 -16.95
C PHE A 270 9.04 -4.84 -17.27
N VAL A 271 8.76 -5.07 -18.56
CA VAL A 271 8.07 -6.27 -19.03
C VAL A 271 8.85 -7.54 -18.68
N GLY A 272 8.16 -8.52 -18.10
CA GLY A 272 8.69 -9.84 -17.76
C GLY A 272 9.41 -9.94 -16.42
N VAL A 273 9.66 -8.83 -15.73
CA VAL A 273 10.35 -8.83 -14.42
C VAL A 273 9.46 -9.45 -13.35
N GLY A 274 8.17 -9.08 -13.29
CA GLY A 274 7.22 -9.66 -12.36
C GLY A 274 7.09 -11.18 -12.52
N ALA A 275 6.91 -11.65 -13.76
CA ALA A 275 6.86 -13.06 -14.09
C ALA A 275 8.16 -13.81 -13.74
N SER A 276 9.31 -13.16 -13.88
CA SER A 276 10.61 -13.74 -13.46
C SER A 276 10.71 -13.89 -11.95
N ARG A 277 10.25 -12.91 -11.18
CA ARG A 277 10.21 -12.98 -9.70
C ARG A 277 9.28 -14.08 -9.21
N VAL A 278 8.12 -14.24 -9.83
CA VAL A 278 7.22 -15.36 -9.53
C VAL A 278 7.95 -16.68 -9.70
N ARG A 279 8.53 -16.95 -10.87
CA ARG A 279 9.26 -18.20 -11.14
C ARG A 279 10.43 -18.43 -10.18
N ASP A 280 11.17 -17.37 -9.84
CA ASP A 280 12.29 -17.48 -8.89
C ASP A 280 11.82 -17.79 -7.47
N LEU A 281 10.74 -17.16 -6.98
CA LEU A 281 10.12 -17.44 -5.70
C LEU A 281 9.71 -18.93 -5.60
N PHE A 282 8.98 -19.39 -6.61
CA PHE A 282 8.49 -20.77 -6.65
C PHE A 282 9.62 -21.82 -6.77
N ARG A 283 10.70 -21.48 -7.49
CA ARG A 283 11.91 -22.32 -7.53
C ARG A 283 12.57 -22.42 -6.17
N GLN A 284 12.77 -21.29 -5.46
CA GLN A 284 13.34 -21.27 -4.11
C GLN A 284 12.48 -22.06 -3.12
N ALA A 285 11.16 -21.93 -3.21
CA ALA A 285 10.25 -22.69 -2.35
C ALA A 285 10.30 -24.19 -2.61
N LYS A 286 10.40 -24.62 -3.87
CA LYS A 286 10.59 -26.04 -4.25
C LYS A 286 11.88 -26.62 -3.66
N GLU A 287 12.95 -25.84 -3.63
CA GLU A 287 14.25 -26.24 -3.06
C GLU A 287 14.22 -26.39 -1.54
N LYS A 288 13.28 -25.71 -0.86
CA LYS A 288 13.14 -25.67 0.61
C LYS A 288 11.87 -26.38 1.12
N ALA A 289 11.23 -27.19 0.30
CA ALA A 289 10.03 -27.94 0.71
C ALA A 289 10.33 -28.96 1.84
N PRO A 290 9.43 -29.15 2.85
CA PRO A 290 8.13 -28.50 2.97
C PRO A 290 8.22 -27.05 3.44
N CYS A 291 7.43 -26.14 2.82
CA CYS A 291 7.44 -24.72 3.15
C CYS A 291 6.10 -24.05 2.82
N ILE A 292 5.93 -22.82 3.32
CA ILE A 292 4.79 -21.96 3.01
C ILE A 292 5.26 -20.75 2.20
N ILE A 293 4.58 -20.45 1.08
CA ILE A 293 4.67 -19.18 0.37
C ILE A 293 3.49 -18.32 0.83
N PHE A 294 3.76 -17.13 1.31
CA PHE A 294 2.73 -16.17 1.67
C PHE A 294 2.81 -14.94 0.75
N ILE A 295 1.68 -14.61 0.12
CA ILE A 295 1.53 -13.46 -0.75
C ILE A 295 0.50 -12.53 -0.12
N ASP A 296 0.97 -11.41 0.45
CA ASP A 296 0.09 -10.39 0.99
C ASP A 296 -0.44 -9.49 -0.13
N GLU A 297 -1.63 -8.92 0.05
CA GLU A 297 -2.24 -8.02 -0.95
C GLU A 297 -2.26 -8.62 -2.36
N ILE A 298 -2.70 -9.87 -2.48
CA ILE A 298 -2.70 -10.59 -3.76
C ILE A 298 -3.53 -9.86 -4.86
N ASP A 299 -4.50 -9.03 -4.47
CA ASP A 299 -5.29 -8.20 -5.36
C ASP A 299 -4.46 -7.17 -6.15
N ALA A 300 -3.25 -6.84 -5.71
CA ALA A 300 -2.32 -6.03 -6.49
C ALA A 300 -1.96 -6.69 -7.83
N VAL A 301 -1.85 -8.02 -7.90
CA VAL A 301 -1.53 -8.81 -9.10
C VAL A 301 -2.76 -9.50 -9.65
N GLY A 302 -3.61 -10.01 -8.76
CA GLY A 302 -4.72 -10.91 -9.06
C GLY A 302 -6.03 -10.23 -9.49
N ARG A 303 -6.06 -8.94 -9.75
CA ARG A 303 -7.28 -8.22 -10.12
C ARG A 303 -7.86 -8.74 -11.43
N ALA A 304 -9.20 -8.90 -11.48
CA ALA A 304 -9.94 -9.28 -12.68
C ALA A 304 -9.68 -8.30 -13.84
N ARG A 305 -9.68 -8.84 -15.07
CA ARG A 305 -9.45 -8.08 -16.30
C ARG A 305 -10.48 -6.97 -16.45
N SER A 306 -10.03 -5.75 -16.70
CA SER A 306 -10.92 -4.66 -17.08
C SER A 306 -11.46 -4.89 -18.48
N LYS A 307 -12.78 -4.79 -18.65
CA LYS A 307 -13.43 -4.92 -19.98
C LYS A 307 -13.15 -3.74 -20.91
N ASN A 308 -12.43 -2.71 -20.47
CA ASN A 308 -12.10 -1.52 -21.26
C ASN A 308 -10.64 -1.56 -21.74
N PRO A 309 -10.36 -1.83 -23.04
CA PRO A 309 -9.00 -1.92 -23.58
C PRO A 309 -8.26 -0.58 -23.71
N ALA A 310 -8.93 0.57 -23.47
CA ALA A 310 -8.38 1.89 -23.72
C ALA A 310 -7.37 2.41 -22.69
N MET A 311 -7.12 1.68 -21.61
CA MET A 311 -6.09 2.00 -20.61
C MET A 311 -4.93 1.00 -20.72
N GLY A 312 -4.04 1.21 -21.64
CA GLY A 312 -2.87 0.38 -21.98
C GLY A 312 -1.79 0.28 -20.88
N GLY A 313 -2.15 -0.12 -19.68
CA GLY A 313 -1.21 -0.30 -18.56
C GLY A 313 -1.25 -1.68 -17.89
N ASN A 314 -2.03 -2.64 -18.42
CA ASN A 314 -2.33 -3.89 -17.73
C ASN A 314 -1.52 -5.11 -18.20
N ASP A 315 -0.78 -5.03 -19.32
CA ASP A 315 -0.12 -6.19 -19.94
C ASP A 315 0.89 -6.88 -19.00
N GLU A 316 1.64 -6.10 -18.22
CA GLU A 316 2.64 -6.66 -17.31
C GLU A 316 2.00 -7.38 -16.11
N ARG A 317 0.91 -6.84 -15.58
CA ARG A 317 0.14 -7.50 -14.52
C ARG A 317 -0.44 -8.83 -14.99
N GLU A 318 -1.01 -8.85 -16.20
CA GLU A 318 -1.57 -10.07 -16.77
C GLU A 318 -0.49 -11.13 -17.01
N ASN A 319 0.68 -10.72 -17.50
CA ASN A 319 1.82 -11.62 -17.66
C ASN A 319 2.27 -12.22 -16.32
N THR A 320 2.33 -11.41 -15.28
CA THR A 320 2.68 -11.82 -13.93
C THR A 320 1.62 -12.75 -13.33
N LEU A 321 0.33 -12.42 -13.49
CA LEU A 321 -0.77 -13.28 -13.07
C LEU A 321 -0.72 -14.63 -13.79
N ASN A 322 -0.54 -14.66 -15.11
CA ASN A 322 -0.43 -15.89 -15.87
C ASN A 322 0.77 -16.74 -15.43
N ALA A 323 1.91 -16.10 -15.09
CA ALA A 323 3.06 -16.81 -14.53
C ALA A 323 2.72 -17.43 -13.16
N LEU A 324 2.02 -16.69 -12.28
CA LEU A 324 1.56 -17.20 -10.99
C LEU A 324 0.63 -18.41 -11.17
N LEU A 325 -0.38 -18.30 -12.03
CA LEU A 325 -1.30 -19.39 -12.32
C LEU A 325 -0.58 -20.62 -12.86
N THR A 326 0.39 -20.42 -13.76
CA THR A 326 1.19 -21.50 -14.35
C THR A 326 2.04 -22.20 -13.30
N GLU A 327 2.70 -21.45 -12.43
CA GLU A 327 3.50 -22.03 -11.35
C GLU A 327 2.64 -22.79 -10.35
N MET A 328 1.44 -22.27 -9.99
CA MET A 328 0.49 -22.97 -9.11
C MET A 328 -0.01 -24.28 -9.74
N ASP A 329 -0.32 -24.28 -11.02
CA ASP A 329 -0.75 -25.49 -11.75
C ASP A 329 0.38 -26.51 -11.86
N GLY A 330 1.63 -26.03 -12.01
CA GLY A 330 2.84 -26.85 -12.15
C GLY A 330 3.29 -27.59 -10.88
N PHE A 331 2.64 -27.34 -9.72
CA PHE A 331 2.88 -28.13 -8.52
C PHE A 331 2.15 -29.47 -8.58
N GLY A 332 2.90 -30.55 -8.39
CA GLY A 332 2.32 -31.84 -8.07
C GLY A 332 1.60 -31.81 -6.72
N THR A 333 0.60 -32.66 -6.54
CA THR A 333 -0.19 -32.75 -5.30
C THR A 333 0.64 -33.07 -4.04
N ASN A 334 1.89 -33.50 -4.19
CA ASN A 334 2.77 -33.91 -3.09
C ASN A 334 4.05 -33.07 -2.97
N SER A 335 4.07 -31.86 -3.49
CA SER A 335 5.28 -31.02 -3.49
C SER A 335 5.70 -30.49 -2.11
N GLY A 336 4.84 -30.59 -1.10
CA GLY A 336 5.11 -30.06 0.24
C GLY A 336 5.11 -28.52 0.32
N VAL A 337 4.74 -27.82 -0.74
CA VAL A 337 4.62 -26.35 -0.78
C VAL A 337 3.17 -25.97 -0.72
N ILE A 338 2.81 -25.12 0.26
CA ILE A 338 1.46 -24.54 0.39
C ILE A 338 1.54 -23.05 0.16
N ILE A 339 0.58 -22.52 -0.60
CA ILE A 339 0.50 -21.11 -0.90
C ILE A 339 -0.61 -20.50 -0.06
N LEU A 340 -0.27 -19.56 0.82
CA LEU A 340 -1.23 -18.72 1.52
C LEU A 340 -1.24 -17.35 0.83
N ALA A 341 -2.41 -16.80 0.56
CA ALA A 341 -2.52 -15.43 0.10
C ALA A 341 -3.49 -14.65 0.99
N ALA A 342 -3.31 -13.35 1.09
CA ALA A 342 -4.20 -12.46 1.82
C ALA A 342 -4.72 -11.35 0.91
N THR A 343 -5.99 -10.99 1.10
CA THR A 343 -6.61 -9.84 0.45
C THR A 343 -7.67 -9.20 1.33
N ASN A 344 -7.86 -7.90 1.16
CA ASN A 344 -8.99 -7.17 1.75
C ASN A 344 -10.18 -7.11 0.79
N ARG A 345 -10.01 -7.53 -0.48
CA ARG A 345 -10.99 -7.33 -1.55
C ARG A 345 -11.08 -8.56 -2.46
N ALA A 346 -11.66 -9.63 -1.94
CA ALA A 346 -11.85 -10.87 -2.69
C ALA A 346 -12.73 -10.68 -3.95
N ASP A 347 -13.67 -9.72 -3.91
CA ASP A 347 -14.54 -9.32 -5.01
C ASP A 347 -13.79 -8.84 -6.26
N MET A 348 -12.58 -8.33 -6.09
CA MET A 348 -11.75 -7.80 -7.17
C MET A 348 -10.88 -8.86 -7.84
N LEU A 349 -10.78 -10.07 -7.27
CA LEU A 349 -9.88 -11.11 -7.78
C LEU A 349 -10.41 -11.77 -9.06
N ASP A 350 -9.48 -12.13 -9.94
CA ASP A 350 -9.80 -12.94 -11.11
C ASP A 350 -10.27 -14.34 -10.67
N LYS A 351 -11.43 -14.74 -11.20
CA LYS A 351 -12.03 -16.05 -10.91
C LYS A 351 -11.12 -17.24 -11.22
N ALA A 352 -10.12 -17.03 -12.08
CA ALA A 352 -9.12 -18.05 -12.37
C ALA A 352 -8.25 -18.41 -11.16
N LEU A 353 -8.00 -17.48 -10.24
CA LEU A 353 -7.29 -17.74 -8.99
C LEU A 353 -8.08 -18.62 -8.01
N LEU A 354 -9.40 -18.51 -8.04
CA LEU A 354 -10.32 -19.19 -7.11
C LEU A 354 -10.76 -20.58 -7.60
N ARG A 355 -10.16 -21.10 -8.68
CA ARG A 355 -10.47 -22.44 -9.18
C ARG A 355 -9.78 -23.53 -8.38
N ALA A 356 -10.43 -24.70 -8.33
CA ALA A 356 -9.85 -25.89 -7.72
C ALA A 356 -8.43 -26.18 -8.19
N GLY A 357 -7.53 -26.48 -7.24
CA GLY A 357 -6.11 -26.67 -7.51
C GLY A 357 -5.26 -25.40 -7.47
N ARG A 358 -5.85 -24.25 -7.09
CA ARG A 358 -5.19 -22.95 -6.84
C ARG A 358 -5.55 -22.48 -5.43
N PHE A 359 -6.30 -21.39 -5.29
CA PHE A 359 -6.88 -20.96 -3.99
C PHE A 359 -8.29 -21.57 -3.85
N ASP A 360 -8.31 -22.84 -3.61
CA ASP A 360 -9.55 -23.62 -3.49
C ASP A 360 -10.22 -23.50 -2.10
N ARG A 361 -9.50 -22.97 -1.11
CA ARG A 361 -10.06 -22.62 0.20
C ARG A 361 -10.02 -21.11 0.40
N GLN A 362 -11.16 -20.56 0.82
CA GLN A 362 -11.29 -19.17 1.25
C GLN A 362 -11.56 -19.18 2.75
N ILE A 363 -10.66 -18.63 3.52
CA ILE A 363 -10.71 -18.55 4.98
C ILE A 363 -11.05 -17.12 5.34
N THR A 364 -12.20 -16.92 5.95
CA THR A 364 -12.64 -15.59 6.36
C THR A 364 -12.00 -15.21 7.68
N VAL A 365 -11.39 -14.04 7.73
CA VAL A 365 -10.76 -13.44 8.91
C VAL A 365 -11.49 -12.15 9.22
N ASP A 366 -12.60 -12.28 9.94
CA ASP A 366 -13.53 -11.19 10.23
C ASP A 366 -13.00 -10.23 11.30
N LEU A 367 -13.73 -9.15 11.54
CA LEU A 367 -13.50 -8.29 12.70
C LEU A 367 -13.79 -9.10 13.98
N PRO A 368 -12.99 -8.88 15.05
CA PRO A 368 -13.15 -9.65 16.28
C PRO A 368 -14.44 -9.29 17.00
N ASP A 369 -15.13 -10.29 17.53
CA ASP A 369 -16.25 -10.12 18.45
C ASP A 369 -15.82 -9.61 19.83
N LEU A 370 -16.77 -9.44 20.74
CA LEU A 370 -16.52 -8.92 22.09
C LEU A 370 -15.50 -9.78 22.88
N THR A 371 -15.65 -11.10 22.81
CA THR A 371 -14.78 -12.07 23.50
C THR A 371 -13.39 -12.07 22.89
N GLU A 372 -13.32 -12.06 21.58
CA GLU A 372 -12.06 -12.02 20.85
C GLU A 372 -11.31 -10.69 21.07
N ARG A 373 -12.03 -9.54 21.13
CA ARG A 373 -11.41 -8.26 21.46
C ARG A 373 -10.81 -8.27 22.87
N LYS A 374 -11.48 -8.90 23.85
CA LYS A 374 -10.94 -9.09 25.18
C LYS A 374 -9.61 -9.87 25.16
N GLU A 375 -9.55 -10.97 24.42
CA GLU A 375 -8.32 -11.74 24.24
C GLU A 375 -7.21 -10.91 23.55
N ILE A 376 -7.56 -10.12 22.52
CA ILE A 376 -6.61 -9.24 21.82
C ILE A 376 -6.05 -8.18 22.78
N PHE A 377 -6.90 -7.54 23.61
CA PHE A 377 -6.42 -6.62 24.65
C PHE A 377 -5.46 -7.32 25.59
N GLN A 378 -5.78 -8.53 26.08
CA GLN A 378 -4.89 -9.30 26.95
C GLN A 378 -3.51 -9.52 26.33
N VAL A 379 -3.44 -9.82 25.04
CA VAL A 379 -2.17 -10.00 24.34
C VAL A 379 -1.37 -8.70 24.27
N HIS A 380 -2.02 -7.59 23.86
CA HIS A 380 -1.31 -6.31 23.70
C HIS A 380 -0.95 -5.65 25.01
N LEU A 381 -1.74 -5.83 26.06
CA LEU A 381 -1.49 -5.31 27.40
C LEU A 381 -0.34 -5.99 28.13
N ARG A 382 0.09 -7.19 27.73
CA ARG A 382 1.25 -7.90 28.35
C ARG A 382 2.51 -7.03 28.42
N LYS A 383 2.68 -6.09 27.50
CA LYS A 383 3.85 -5.21 27.40
C LYS A 383 3.62 -3.83 28.00
N VAL A 384 2.41 -3.51 28.41
CA VAL A 384 2.01 -2.19 28.94
C VAL A 384 1.89 -2.27 30.46
N LYS A 385 2.43 -1.27 31.15
CA LYS A 385 2.27 -1.16 32.61
C LYS A 385 0.94 -0.50 32.92
N ILE A 386 -0.08 -1.29 33.16
CA ILE A 386 -1.42 -0.83 33.51
C ILE A 386 -1.57 -0.64 35.03
N ASP A 387 -2.51 0.19 35.43
CA ASP A 387 -2.94 0.34 36.85
C ASP A 387 -4.19 -0.54 37.14
N GLU A 388 -4.64 -0.51 38.39
CA GLU A 388 -5.79 -1.31 38.87
C GLU A 388 -7.14 -0.79 38.36
N THR A 389 -7.18 0.41 37.76
CA THR A 389 -8.43 1.02 37.23
C THR A 389 -8.79 0.50 35.85
N VAL A 390 -7.87 -0.22 35.21
CA VAL A 390 -8.05 -0.73 33.82
C VAL A 390 -8.83 -2.01 33.85
N ASP A 391 -10.06 -1.94 33.41
CA ASP A 391 -10.95 -3.08 33.19
C ASP A 391 -10.96 -3.46 31.70
N ILE A 392 -10.47 -4.67 31.39
CA ILE A 392 -10.38 -5.18 30.02
C ILE A 392 -11.77 -5.45 29.43
N ASP A 393 -12.73 -5.90 30.25
CA ASP A 393 -14.11 -6.12 29.82
C ASP A 393 -14.77 -4.80 29.41
N PHE A 394 -14.51 -3.75 30.18
CA PHE A 394 -14.97 -2.40 29.84
C PHE A 394 -14.30 -1.92 28.53
N LEU A 395 -12.99 -2.07 28.36
CA LEU A 395 -12.29 -1.63 27.14
C LEU A 395 -12.78 -2.37 25.90
N SER A 396 -13.03 -3.68 25.99
CA SER A 396 -13.55 -4.45 24.86
C SER A 396 -14.96 -4.03 24.47
N ARG A 397 -15.80 -3.62 25.43
CA ARG A 397 -17.11 -3.01 25.16
C ARG A 397 -17.01 -1.63 24.51
N GLN A 398 -16.00 -0.85 24.86
CA GLN A 398 -15.79 0.50 24.31
C GLN A 398 -15.20 0.53 22.88
N THR A 399 -14.82 -0.62 22.33
CA THR A 399 -14.14 -0.74 21.02
C THR A 399 -14.87 -1.68 20.04
N PRO A 400 -16.20 -1.54 19.86
CA PRO A 400 -16.91 -2.36 18.88
C PRO A 400 -16.47 -2.05 17.45
N GLY A 401 -16.36 -3.07 16.61
CA GLY A 401 -15.92 -2.92 15.23
C GLY A 401 -14.42 -2.59 15.05
N PHE A 402 -13.63 -2.56 16.13
CA PHE A 402 -12.18 -2.38 16.02
C PHE A 402 -11.52 -3.67 15.58
N SER A 403 -10.58 -3.51 14.66
CA SER A 403 -9.69 -4.60 14.27
C SER A 403 -8.60 -4.84 15.33
N GLY A 404 -7.89 -5.95 15.24
CA GLY A 404 -6.74 -6.21 16.11
C GLY A 404 -5.65 -5.14 16.01
N ALA A 405 -5.46 -4.53 14.83
CA ALA A 405 -4.52 -3.43 14.64
C ALA A 405 -5.00 -2.15 15.32
N ASP A 406 -6.32 -1.87 15.31
CA ASP A 406 -6.89 -0.71 16.01
C ASP A 406 -6.71 -0.85 17.53
N ILE A 407 -6.96 -2.06 18.07
CA ILE A 407 -6.75 -2.35 19.50
C ILE A 407 -5.28 -2.20 19.89
N ALA A 408 -4.36 -2.71 19.07
CA ALA A 408 -2.94 -2.50 19.29
C ALA A 408 -2.56 -1.00 19.30
N ASN A 409 -3.17 -0.22 18.40
CA ASN A 409 -2.98 1.23 18.34
C ASN A 409 -3.57 1.92 19.58
N VAL A 410 -4.74 1.50 20.07
CA VAL A 410 -5.33 2.00 21.34
C VAL A 410 -4.35 1.78 22.49
N CYS A 411 -3.80 0.58 22.64
CA CYS A 411 -2.86 0.26 23.70
C CYS A 411 -1.58 1.12 23.61
N ASN A 412 -1.07 1.34 22.42
CA ASN A 412 0.09 2.18 22.19
C ASN A 412 -0.22 3.67 22.47
N GLU A 413 -1.35 4.17 21.99
CA GLU A 413 -1.76 5.57 22.17
C GLU A 413 -2.03 5.89 23.63
N ALA A 414 -2.67 4.96 24.37
CA ALA A 414 -2.89 5.12 25.81
C ALA A 414 -1.56 5.22 26.57
N ALA A 415 -0.57 4.41 26.22
CA ALA A 415 0.76 4.50 26.80
C ALA A 415 1.45 5.85 26.50
N LEU A 416 1.28 6.39 25.27
CA LEU A 416 1.80 7.70 24.88
C LEU A 416 1.10 8.83 25.63
N ILE A 417 -0.21 8.72 25.88
CA ILE A 417 -1.00 9.69 26.65
C ILE A 417 -0.54 9.69 28.12
N ALA A 418 -0.44 8.51 28.75
CA ALA A 418 0.07 8.37 30.11
C ALA A 418 1.48 8.96 30.27
N ALA A 419 2.37 8.69 29.32
CA ALA A 419 3.72 9.27 29.30
C ALA A 419 3.68 10.81 29.21
N ARG A 420 2.76 11.38 28.42
CA ARG A 420 2.58 12.84 28.30
C ARG A 420 2.07 13.47 29.60
N HIS A 421 1.26 12.74 30.38
CA HIS A 421 0.81 13.14 31.70
C HIS A 421 1.85 12.87 32.81
N ASN A 422 3.07 12.41 32.44
CA ASN A 422 4.12 11.99 33.37
C ASN A 422 3.67 10.87 34.33
N SER A 423 2.73 10.04 33.93
CA SER A 423 2.28 8.89 34.70
C SER A 423 3.25 7.70 34.52
N ASN A 424 3.46 6.91 35.58
CA ASN A 424 4.29 5.69 35.56
C ASN A 424 3.50 4.44 35.17
N LYS A 425 2.18 4.53 35.11
CA LYS A 425 1.24 3.47 34.76
C LYS A 425 0.14 4.06 33.88
N VAL A 426 -0.42 3.23 33.01
CA VAL A 426 -1.54 3.61 32.13
C VAL A 426 -2.85 3.33 32.85
N GLY A 427 -3.68 4.35 33.01
CA GLY A 427 -4.98 4.26 33.68
C GLY A 427 -6.16 4.17 32.72
N LYS A 428 -7.37 3.91 33.27
CA LYS A 428 -8.62 3.84 32.52
C LYS A 428 -8.84 5.09 31.66
N GLN A 429 -8.55 6.29 32.20
CA GLN A 429 -8.75 7.55 31.49
C GLN A 429 -7.84 7.67 30.25
N ASP A 430 -6.58 7.22 30.36
CA ASP A 430 -5.65 7.25 29.22
C ASP A 430 -6.13 6.39 28.07
N PHE A 431 -6.79 5.24 28.35
CA PHE A 431 -7.42 4.40 27.34
C PHE A 431 -8.63 5.05 26.69
N LEU A 432 -9.49 5.70 27.49
CA LEU A 432 -10.64 6.43 26.96
C LEU A 432 -10.21 7.57 26.04
N ASP A 433 -9.18 8.32 26.45
CA ASP A 433 -8.62 9.40 25.64
C ASP A 433 -7.95 8.86 24.38
N ALA A 434 -7.34 7.66 24.43
CA ALA A 434 -6.78 6.99 23.24
C ALA A 434 -7.86 6.56 22.24
N VAL A 435 -8.95 5.95 22.72
CA VAL A 435 -10.09 5.59 21.89
C VAL A 435 -10.68 6.82 21.21
N ASP A 436 -10.88 7.90 21.99
CA ASP A 436 -11.37 9.19 21.48
C ASP A 436 -10.47 9.74 20.37
N ARG A 437 -9.15 9.69 20.60
CA ARG A 437 -8.17 10.19 19.65
C ARG A 437 -8.16 9.39 18.36
N ILE A 438 -8.35 8.09 18.42
CA ILE A 438 -8.37 7.21 17.24
C ILE A 438 -9.64 7.43 16.43
N ILE A 439 -10.79 7.52 17.09
CA ILE A 439 -12.07 7.69 16.40
C ILE A 439 -12.28 9.15 15.95
N GLY A 440 -12.09 10.11 16.86
CA GLY A 440 -12.42 11.53 16.63
C GLY A 440 -11.23 12.40 16.17
N GLY A 441 -10.00 11.89 16.28
CA GLY A 441 -8.78 12.65 16.02
C GLY A 441 -8.35 13.54 17.20
N LEU A 442 -7.33 14.36 16.96
CA LEU A 442 -6.79 15.28 17.97
C LEU A 442 -7.79 16.38 18.34
N GLU A 443 -7.88 16.66 19.62
CA GLU A 443 -8.61 17.80 20.16
C GLU A 443 -8.03 19.13 19.64
N LYS A 444 -8.89 20.01 19.16
CA LYS A 444 -8.53 21.32 18.62
C LYS A 444 -8.80 22.42 19.64
N LYS A 445 -7.91 22.61 20.60
CA LYS A 445 -8.00 23.67 21.65
C LYS A 445 -7.93 25.09 21.08
N THR A 446 -7.46 25.26 19.86
CA THR A 446 -7.26 26.58 19.24
C THR A 446 -8.46 27.07 18.43
N LYS A 447 -9.52 26.26 18.31
CA LYS A 447 -10.70 26.65 17.54
C LYS A 447 -11.53 27.64 18.36
N VAL A 448 -11.50 28.89 17.97
CA VAL A 448 -12.33 29.94 18.56
C VAL A 448 -13.77 29.72 18.08
N MET A 449 -14.67 29.41 18.99
CA MET A 449 -16.12 29.35 18.76
C MET A 449 -16.77 30.48 19.54
N THR A 450 -17.80 31.07 18.96
CA THR A 450 -18.65 32.01 19.71
C THR A 450 -19.51 31.25 20.71
N GLU A 451 -19.94 31.91 21.78
CA GLU A 451 -20.82 31.28 22.78
C GLU A 451 -22.15 30.83 22.15
N SER A 452 -22.64 31.57 21.18
CA SER A 452 -23.84 31.20 20.41
C SER A 452 -23.64 29.91 19.61
N GLU A 453 -22.49 29.76 18.93
CA GLU A 453 -22.17 28.53 18.21
C GLU A 453 -22.01 27.34 19.15
N LYS A 454 -21.31 27.54 20.30
CA LYS A 454 -21.14 26.51 21.32
C LYS A 454 -22.50 26.05 21.87
N ARG A 455 -23.42 26.97 22.11
CA ARG A 455 -24.78 26.67 22.55
C ARG A 455 -25.58 25.86 21.49
N THR A 456 -25.47 26.24 20.23
CA THR A 456 -26.13 25.51 19.13
C THR A 456 -25.61 24.07 19.04
N ILE A 457 -24.29 23.90 19.16
CA ILE A 457 -23.68 22.55 19.20
C ILE A 457 -24.15 21.78 20.42
N ALA A 458 -24.20 22.39 21.60
CA ALA A 458 -24.65 21.72 22.81
C ALA A 458 -26.13 21.25 22.70
N LEU A 459 -26.99 22.06 22.13
CA LEU A 459 -28.39 21.68 21.86
C LEU A 459 -28.48 20.56 20.82
N HIS A 460 -27.65 20.60 19.78
CA HIS A 460 -27.58 19.57 18.75
C HIS A 460 -27.16 18.20 19.35
N GLU A 461 -26.04 18.17 20.07
CA GLU A 461 -25.52 16.94 20.67
C GLU A 461 -26.44 16.40 21.79
N ALA A 462 -27.02 17.31 22.57
CA ALA A 462 -28.07 16.93 23.54
C ALA A 462 -29.30 16.33 22.85
N GLY A 463 -29.64 16.81 21.64
CA GLY A 463 -30.72 16.27 20.82
C GLY A 463 -30.48 14.80 20.44
N HIS A 464 -29.29 14.48 19.97
CA HIS A 464 -28.90 13.10 19.70
C HIS A 464 -28.99 12.22 20.96
N ALA A 465 -28.44 12.70 22.07
CA ALA A 465 -28.49 11.97 23.35
C ALA A 465 -29.89 11.72 23.85
N THR A 466 -30.76 12.73 23.80
CA THR A 466 -32.13 12.63 24.27
C THR A 466 -32.93 11.64 23.42
N VAL A 467 -32.88 11.77 22.08
CA VAL A 467 -33.66 10.88 21.19
C VAL A 467 -33.18 9.44 21.32
N SER A 468 -31.85 9.20 21.33
CA SER A 468 -31.33 7.85 21.49
C SER A 468 -31.66 7.20 22.81
N TRP A 469 -31.80 7.99 23.92
CA TRP A 469 -32.16 7.46 25.23
C TRP A 469 -33.57 6.86 25.26
N PHE A 470 -34.49 7.45 24.51
CA PHE A 470 -35.90 7.03 24.44
C PHE A 470 -36.25 6.17 23.24
N CYS A 471 -35.30 5.88 22.34
CA CYS A 471 -35.48 4.88 21.30
C CYS A 471 -35.03 3.50 21.82
N GLU A 472 -35.91 2.49 21.66
CA GLU A 472 -35.69 1.14 22.20
C GLU A 472 -34.43 0.49 21.64
N HIS A 473 -34.28 0.55 20.32
CA HIS A 473 -33.23 -0.15 19.59
C HIS A 473 -32.02 0.75 19.23
N ALA A 474 -32.04 2.01 19.67
CA ALA A 474 -30.88 2.88 19.51
C ALA A 474 -29.71 2.40 20.37
N ASN A 475 -28.51 2.52 19.82
CA ASN A 475 -27.30 2.10 20.52
C ASN A 475 -27.14 2.85 21.86
N PRO A 476 -26.72 2.16 22.95
CA PRO A 476 -26.50 2.77 24.25
C PRO A 476 -25.51 3.94 24.18
N LEU A 477 -25.86 5.04 24.81
CA LEU A 477 -25.02 6.22 24.88
C LEU A 477 -23.86 5.98 25.86
N VAL A 478 -22.64 6.34 25.47
CA VAL A 478 -21.46 6.30 26.34
C VAL A 478 -21.18 7.68 26.89
N LYS A 479 -21.04 8.65 26.01
CA LYS A 479 -20.76 10.05 26.37
C LYS A 479 -21.18 11.00 25.25
N VAL A 480 -21.30 12.27 25.60
CA VAL A 480 -21.52 13.36 24.65
C VAL A 480 -20.46 14.43 24.88
N SER A 481 -19.90 14.98 23.85
CA SER A 481 -18.86 16.01 23.91
C SER A 481 -19.10 17.10 22.90
N ILE A 482 -18.91 18.33 23.31
CA ILE A 482 -18.90 19.51 22.43
C ILE A 482 -17.47 20.03 22.18
N VAL A 483 -16.46 19.26 22.58
CA VAL A 483 -15.06 19.56 22.29
C VAL A 483 -14.74 19.25 20.83
N PRO A 484 -14.29 20.24 20.04
CA PRO A 484 -14.00 20.01 18.61
C PRO A 484 -12.85 19.03 18.41
N ARG A 485 -13.11 17.99 17.61
CA ARG A 485 -12.11 16.98 17.22
C ARG A 485 -12.11 16.76 15.71
N GLY A 486 -10.96 16.78 15.09
CA GLY A 486 -10.84 16.56 13.64
C GLY A 486 -11.70 17.53 12.82
N ARG A 487 -12.75 17.05 12.16
CA ARG A 487 -13.74 17.84 11.40
C ARG A 487 -15.01 18.10 12.21
N ALA A 488 -15.28 17.30 13.24
CA ALA A 488 -16.47 17.41 14.08
C ALA A 488 -16.35 18.58 15.07
N LEU A 489 -17.48 19.24 15.31
CA LEU A 489 -17.61 20.33 16.30
C LEU A 489 -18.04 19.79 17.66
N GLY A 490 -18.78 18.70 17.67
CA GLY A 490 -19.21 17.89 18.81
C GLY A 490 -19.37 16.44 18.36
N ALA A 491 -19.68 15.54 19.27
CA ALA A 491 -20.04 14.16 18.98
C ALA A 491 -20.75 13.52 20.17
N ALA A 492 -21.78 12.76 19.86
CA ALA A 492 -22.37 11.78 20.78
C ALA A 492 -21.76 10.40 20.46
N TRP A 493 -21.26 9.76 21.50
CA TRP A 493 -20.59 8.46 21.39
C TRP A 493 -21.52 7.37 21.88
N TYR A 494 -21.70 6.40 21.03
CA TYR A 494 -22.58 5.27 21.28
C TYR A 494 -21.76 3.99 21.37
N LEU A 495 -22.31 2.98 22.06
CA LEU A 495 -21.80 1.62 22.07
C LEU A 495 -22.59 0.84 21.00
N PRO A 496 -22.04 0.64 19.78
CA PRO A 496 -22.75 -0.13 18.79
C PRO A 496 -22.95 -1.56 19.29
N GLU A 497 -24.18 -2.04 19.24
CA GLU A 497 -24.48 -3.43 19.56
C GLU A 497 -24.12 -4.33 18.40
N GLU A 498 -23.37 -5.40 18.69
CA GLU A 498 -23.01 -6.40 17.68
C GLU A 498 -24.24 -7.23 17.30
N ARG A 499 -24.78 -6.96 16.11
CA ARG A 499 -25.96 -7.64 15.59
C ARG A 499 -25.60 -8.32 14.27
N GLN A 500 -25.95 -9.60 14.15
CA GLN A 500 -25.81 -10.36 12.89
C GLN A 500 -26.94 -10.02 11.91
N ILE A 501 -28.10 -9.67 12.43
CA ILE A 501 -29.30 -9.32 11.67
C ILE A 501 -29.86 -8.04 12.26
N THR A 502 -30.22 -7.07 11.41
CA THR A 502 -30.83 -5.81 11.80
C THR A 502 -32.25 -5.75 11.29
N THR A 503 -33.23 -5.48 12.18
CA THR A 503 -34.64 -5.35 11.82
C THR A 503 -34.97 -3.96 11.29
N LYS A 504 -36.17 -3.81 10.67
CA LYS A 504 -36.65 -2.52 10.19
C LYS A 504 -36.77 -1.51 11.32
N GLU A 505 -37.31 -1.90 12.46
CA GLU A 505 -37.48 -1.06 13.66
C GLU A 505 -36.16 -0.54 14.20
N GLN A 506 -35.15 -1.40 14.21
CA GLN A 506 -33.79 -1.03 14.65
C GLN A 506 -33.17 0.04 13.74
N MET A 507 -33.31 -0.13 12.43
CA MET A 507 -32.79 0.87 11.47
C MET A 507 -33.56 2.19 11.56
N LEU A 508 -34.85 2.16 11.83
CA LEU A 508 -35.66 3.36 12.04
C LEU A 508 -35.26 4.08 13.34
N ASP A 509 -35.06 3.36 14.44
CA ASP A 509 -34.63 3.95 15.72
C ASP A 509 -33.23 4.59 15.60
N GLU A 510 -32.29 3.95 14.89
CA GLU A 510 -31.00 4.55 14.59
C GLU A 510 -31.14 5.83 13.75
N MET A 511 -32.04 5.80 12.76
CA MET A 511 -32.32 6.98 11.92
C MET A 511 -32.94 8.10 12.72
N CYS A 512 -33.90 7.80 13.60
CA CYS A 512 -34.52 8.75 14.52
C CYS A 512 -33.47 9.43 15.40
N ALA A 513 -32.55 8.65 15.99
CA ALA A 513 -31.47 9.16 16.83
C ALA A 513 -30.50 10.08 16.03
N LEU A 514 -30.17 9.69 14.78
CA LEU A 514 -29.36 10.54 13.87
C LEU A 514 -30.02 11.88 13.55
N LEU A 515 -31.34 11.91 13.41
CA LEU A 515 -32.12 13.12 13.11
C LEU A 515 -32.36 14.01 14.35
N GLY A 516 -32.05 13.49 15.56
CA GLY A 516 -32.24 14.16 16.83
C GLY A 516 -31.55 15.52 16.93
N GLY A 517 -30.29 15.61 16.49
CA GLY A 517 -29.55 16.87 16.50
C GLY A 517 -30.18 17.95 15.64
N ARG A 518 -30.55 17.61 14.41
CA ARG A 518 -31.26 18.51 13.49
C ARG A 518 -32.62 18.95 14.03
N ALA A 519 -33.35 18.00 14.62
CA ALA A 519 -34.67 18.29 15.21
C ALA A 519 -34.53 19.23 16.42
N ALA A 520 -33.49 19.06 17.25
CA ALA A 520 -33.21 19.95 18.36
C ALA A 520 -32.84 21.39 17.90
N GLU A 521 -32.01 21.53 16.88
CA GLU A 521 -31.73 22.85 16.30
C GLU A 521 -33.03 23.57 15.91
N GLU A 522 -33.90 22.95 15.13
CA GLU A 522 -35.14 23.55 14.69
C GLU A 522 -36.07 23.93 15.83
N LEU A 523 -36.22 23.05 16.84
CA LEU A 523 -37.15 23.26 17.93
C LEU A 523 -36.69 24.30 18.96
N PHE A 524 -35.40 24.35 19.30
CA PHE A 524 -34.91 25.14 20.41
C PHE A 524 -34.17 26.41 19.96
N THR A 525 -33.63 26.47 18.73
CA THR A 525 -32.99 27.67 18.21
C THR A 525 -33.84 28.38 17.15
N GLY A 526 -34.84 27.69 16.56
CA GLY A 526 -35.62 28.19 15.44
C GLY A 526 -34.83 28.25 14.11
N HIS A 527 -33.62 27.80 14.09
CA HIS A 527 -32.71 27.82 12.96
C HIS A 527 -32.14 26.44 12.71
N ILE A 528 -31.77 26.17 11.47
CA ILE A 528 -31.15 24.93 11.03
C ILE A 528 -29.75 25.24 10.53
N SER A 529 -28.78 24.43 10.89
CA SER A 529 -27.38 24.63 10.53
C SER A 529 -26.83 23.56 9.59
N THR A 530 -25.62 23.77 9.11
CA THR A 530 -24.87 22.80 8.33
C THR A 530 -24.25 21.69 9.22
N GLY A 531 -24.37 21.80 10.54
CA GLY A 531 -23.84 20.81 11.51
C GLY A 531 -24.40 19.40 11.24
N ALA A 532 -25.70 19.33 10.95
CA ALA A 532 -26.38 18.08 10.67
C ALA A 532 -26.12 17.44 9.29
N MET A 533 -25.18 17.95 8.49
CA MET A 533 -24.95 17.45 7.13
C MET A 533 -24.56 15.96 7.11
N ASN A 534 -23.70 15.54 8.00
CA ASN A 534 -23.27 14.13 8.09
C ASN A 534 -24.41 13.22 8.56
N ASP A 535 -25.21 13.69 9.51
CA ASP A 535 -26.34 12.92 10.04
C ASP A 535 -27.43 12.73 9.00
N LEU A 536 -27.72 13.78 8.22
CA LEU A 536 -28.64 13.71 7.08
C LEU A 536 -28.12 12.78 5.98
N GLU A 537 -26.81 12.80 5.67
CA GLU A 537 -26.20 11.87 4.73
C GLU A 537 -26.36 10.43 5.18
N ARG A 538 -26.06 10.13 6.45
CA ARG A 538 -26.18 8.79 7.02
C ARG A 538 -27.64 8.32 7.06
N ALA A 539 -28.55 9.18 7.51
CA ALA A 539 -29.98 8.87 7.55
C ALA A 539 -30.53 8.57 6.15
N THR A 540 -30.22 9.42 5.16
CA THR A 540 -30.66 9.21 3.77
C THR A 540 -30.08 7.93 3.18
N LYS A 541 -28.82 7.62 3.44
CA LYS A 541 -28.15 6.41 2.96
C LYS A 541 -28.73 5.16 3.59
N SER A 542 -29.07 5.20 4.89
CA SER A 542 -29.77 4.11 5.59
C SER A 542 -31.16 3.88 5.00
N ALA A 543 -31.96 4.93 4.85
CA ALA A 543 -33.30 4.85 4.25
C ALA A 543 -33.26 4.29 2.82
N PHE A 544 -32.30 4.76 2.01
CA PHE A 544 -32.11 4.23 0.66
C PHE A 544 -31.75 2.73 0.69
N GLY A 545 -30.88 2.32 1.61
CA GLY A 545 -30.52 0.92 1.81
C GLY A 545 -31.70 0.05 2.18
N MET A 546 -32.56 0.55 3.09
CA MET A 546 -33.80 -0.15 3.50
C MET A 546 -34.78 -0.34 2.33
N VAL A 547 -34.98 0.71 1.54
CA VAL A 547 -35.93 0.68 0.41
C VAL A 547 -35.40 -0.10 -0.77
N ALA A 548 -34.16 0.21 -1.22
CA ALA A 548 -33.62 -0.28 -2.48
C ALA A 548 -32.91 -1.65 -2.37
N TYR A 549 -32.31 -1.96 -1.21
CA TYR A 549 -31.53 -3.19 -1.05
C TYR A 549 -32.17 -4.23 -0.14
N ALA A 550 -32.80 -3.78 0.95
CA ALA A 550 -33.37 -4.69 1.92
C ALA A 550 -34.89 -4.98 1.67
N GLY A 551 -35.54 -4.27 0.74
CA GLY A 551 -36.95 -4.46 0.42
C GLY A 551 -37.88 -4.21 1.62
N MET A 552 -37.49 -3.27 2.52
CA MET A 552 -38.24 -2.98 3.77
C MET A 552 -39.29 -1.87 3.61
N SER A 553 -39.67 -1.53 2.38
CA SER A 553 -40.69 -0.53 2.07
C SER A 553 -42.03 -1.22 1.72
N ASP A 554 -43.15 -0.60 2.10
CA ASP A 554 -44.47 -1.11 1.81
C ASP A 554 -44.85 -1.05 0.31
N ARG A 555 -44.26 -0.11 -0.45
CA ARG A 555 -44.47 0.05 -1.89
C ARG A 555 -43.52 -0.78 -2.75
N LEU A 556 -42.40 -1.21 -2.21
CA LEU A 556 -41.38 -2.04 -2.87
C LEU A 556 -40.96 -3.18 -1.93
N PRO A 557 -41.91 -4.05 -1.52
CA PRO A 557 -41.59 -5.16 -0.61
C PRO A 557 -40.82 -6.26 -1.34
N ASN A 558 -39.90 -6.90 -0.62
CA ASN A 558 -39.22 -8.13 -1.07
C ASN A 558 -38.44 -8.00 -2.38
N ILE A 559 -37.99 -6.78 -2.75
CA ILE A 559 -37.20 -6.53 -3.94
C ILE A 559 -35.83 -5.97 -3.52
N CYS A 560 -34.77 -6.51 -4.12
CA CYS A 560 -33.41 -6.03 -3.94
C CYS A 560 -32.86 -5.53 -5.28
N TYR A 561 -32.63 -4.23 -5.36
CA TYR A 561 -31.99 -3.61 -6.52
C TYR A 561 -30.46 -3.53 -6.29
N TYR A 562 -29.82 -4.69 -6.14
CA TYR A 562 -28.40 -4.77 -5.97
C TYR A 562 -27.65 -4.23 -7.20
N ASN A 563 -26.90 -3.15 -7.02
CA ASN A 563 -26.06 -2.60 -8.07
C ASN A 563 -24.74 -3.38 -8.10
N ASN A 564 -24.64 -4.34 -9.00
CA ASN A 564 -23.36 -4.98 -9.30
C ASN A 564 -22.44 -3.89 -9.88
N GLN A 565 -21.33 -3.59 -9.25
CA GLN A 565 -20.36 -2.52 -9.63
C GLN A 565 -19.85 -2.63 -11.08
N GLU A 566 -20.19 -3.70 -11.81
CA GLU A 566 -19.88 -3.88 -13.23
C GLU A 566 -20.62 -2.89 -14.15
N TYR A 567 -21.71 -2.24 -13.68
CA TYR A 567 -22.54 -1.31 -14.47
C TYR A 567 -22.68 0.05 -13.78
N GLN A 568 -21.59 0.73 -13.51
CA GLN A 568 -21.57 2.04 -12.81
C GLN A 568 -22.40 3.16 -13.50
N PHE A 569 -22.84 2.97 -14.74
CA PHE A 569 -23.52 4.02 -15.51
C PHE A 569 -25.01 3.77 -15.75
N GLN A 570 -25.56 2.63 -15.32
CA GLN A 570 -27.00 2.34 -15.49
C GLN A 570 -27.61 1.91 -14.16
N ARG A 571 -28.68 2.58 -13.76
CA ARG A 571 -29.50 2.17 -12.62
C ARG A 571 -30.17 0.85 -12.95
N PRO A 572 -30.24 -0.13 -12.01
CA PRO A 572 -30.85 -1.45 -12.29
C PRO A 572 -32.39 -1.41 -12.28
N TYR A 573 -33.00 -0.23 -12.32
CA TYR A 573 -34.44 -0.01 -12.24
C TYR A 573 -34.87 1.15 -13.15
N SER A 574 -36.18 1.17 -13.49
CA SER A 574 -36.79 2.19 -14.34
C SER A 574 -36.92 3.54 -13.63
N GLU A 575 -37.12 4.61 -14.39
CA GLU A 575 -37.35 5.98 -13.83
C GLU A 575 -38.62 6.01 -12.95
N THR A 576 -39.66 5.21 -13.26
CA THR A 576 -40.84 5.09 -12.44
C THR A 576 -40.51 4.48 -11.07
N THR A 577 -39.68 3.44 -11.05
CA THR A 577 -39.21 2.82 -9.80
C THR A 577 -38.30 3.77 -9.04
N ALA A 578 -37.40 4.52 -9.73
CA ALA A 578 -36.58 5.54 -9.10
C ALA A 578 -37.42 6.55 -8.32
N LYS A 579 -38.48 7.04 -8.94
CA LYS A 579 -39.40 7.97 -8.28
C LYS A 579 -40.07 7.35 -7.04
N ILE A 580 -40.48 6.07 -7.11
CA ILE A 580 -41.04 5.39 -5.94
C ILE A 580 -40.00 5.28 -4.82
N ILE A 581 -38.74 4.94 -5.14
CA ILE A 581 -37.66 4.89 -4.17
C ILE A 581 -37.43 6.27 -3.52
N ASP A 582 -37.38 7.34 -4.33
CA ASP A 582 -37.19 8.71 -3.83
C ASP A 582 -38.37 9.11 -2.90
N ASP A 583 -39.62 8.82 -3.29
CA ASP A 583 -40.83 9.10 -2.49
C ASP A 583 -40.78 8.36 -1.13
N GLU A 584 -40.43 7.07 -1.14
CA GLU A 584 -40.39 6.23 0.07
C GLU A 584 -39.22 6.64 1.00
N VAL A 585 -38.05 6.94 0.46
CA VAL A 585 -36.92 7.46 1.23
C VAL A 585 -37.30 8.78 1.89
N LEU A 586 -37.85 9.71 1.13
CA LEU A 586 -38.29 11.01 1.64
C LEU A 586 -39.33 10.86 2.74
N LYS A 587 -40.32 9.98 2.53
CA LYS A 587 -41.34 9.67 3.52
C LYS A 587 -40.73 9.13 4.81
N MET A 588 -39.88 8.10 4.71
CA MET A 588 -39.24 7.45 5.84
C MET A 588 -38.41 8.44 6.68
N VAL A 589 -37.58 9.24 6.03
CA VAL A 589 -36.74 10.28 6.71
C VAL A 589 -37.62 11.32 7.41
N ASN A 590 -38.71 11.77 6.75
CA ASN A 590 -39.64 12.75 7.33
C ASN A 590 -40.43 12.19 8.50
N ASP A 591 -40.91 10.93 8.40
CA ASP A 591 -41.63 10.26 9.48
C ASP A 591 -40.76 10.15 10.74
N GLU A 592 -39.50 9.70 10.59
CA GLU A 592 -38.56 9.61 11.72
C GLU A 592 -38.11 10.98 12.23
N TYR A 593 -38.00 11.98 11.37
CA TYR A 593 -37.76 13.37 11.78
C TYR A 593 -38.92 13.93 12.62
N ALA A 594 -40.18 13.64 12.23
CA ALA A 594 -41.32 14.04 13.00
C ALA A 594 -41.38 13.33 14.37
N ARG A 595 -41.03 12.04 14.42
CA ARG A 595 -40.86 11.25 15.65
C ARG A 595 -39.81 11.82 16.58
N ALA A 596 -38.62 12.15 16.04
CA ALA A 596 -37.55 12.80 16.81
C ALA A 596 -38.00 14.15 17.43
N LYS A 597 -38.75 14.95 16.67
CA LYS A 597 -39.31 16.22 17.17
C LYS A 597 -40.39 15.97 18.26
N ALA A 598 -41.16 14.94 18.16
CA ALA A 598 -42.18 14.57 19.18
C ALA A 598 -41.48 14.18 20.50
N LEU A 599 -40.48 13.31 20.45
CA LEU A 599 -39.65 12.91 21.60
C LEU A 599 -38.97 14.10 22.28
N LEU A 600 -38.38 14.99 21.49
CA LEU A 600 -37.71 16.19 22.02
C LEU A 600 -38.68 17.18 22.68
N LYS A 601 -39.93 17.30 22.18
CA LYS A 601 -40.94 18.13 22.81
C LYS A 601 -41.39 17.53 24.14
N GLU A 602 -41.59 16.23 24.20
CA GLU A 602 -42.01 15.50 25.40
C GLU A 602 -40.95 15.63 26.51
N HIS A 603 -39.67 15.57 26.15
CA HIS A 603 -38.54 15.59 27.06
C HIS A 603 -37.77 16.93 27.05
N ALA A 604 -38.40 18.04 26.66
CA ALA A 604 -37.78 19.34 26.45
C ALA A 604 -37.04 19.88 27.69
N VAL A 605 -37.56 19.64 28.88
CA VAL A 605 -36.92 20.10 30.12
C VAL A 605 -35.59 19.41 30.34
N GLY A 606 -35.56 18.09 30.26
CA GLY A 606 -34.33 17.32 30.43
C GLY A 606 -33.32 17.58 29.32
N HIS A 607 -33.79 17.73 28.06
CA HIS A 607 -32.93 18.14 26.95
C HIS A 607 -32.19 19.45 27.18
N ASN A 608 -32.91 20.49 27.69
CA ASN A 608 -32.30 21.78 27.98
C ASN A 608 -31.32 21.68 29.16
N GLU A 609 -31.64 20.89 30.21
CA GLU A 609 -30.72 20.65 31.34
C GLU A 609 -29.44 19.96 30.85
N LEU A 610 -29.56 19.00 29.94
CA LEU A 610 -28.43 18.30 29.31
C LEU A 610 -27.57 19.26 28.51
N ALA A 611 -28.17 20.15 27.71
CA ALA A 611 -27.46 21.16 26.91
C ALA A 611 -26.71 22.18 27.82
N GLU A 612 -27.32 22.64 28.90
CA GLU A 612 -26.65 23.53 29.87
C GLU A 612 -25.48 22.82 30.59
N LEU A 613 -25.65 21.53 30.90
CA LEU A 613 -24.58 20.73 31.49
C LEU A 613 -23.40 20.57 30.49
N LEU A 614 -23.68 20.36 29.20
CA LEU A 614 -22.67 20.33 28.12
C LEU A 614 -21.96 21.69 28.01
N MET A 615 -22.69 22.81 28.08
CA MET A 615 -22.08 24.15 28.04
C MET A 615 -21.07 24.32 29.18
N THR A 616 -21.35 23.75 30.36
CA THR A 616 -20.53 23.92 31.59
C THR A 616 -19.35 22.94 31.61
N ARG A 617 -19.59 21.66 31.34
CA ARG A 617 -18.59 20.57 31.46
C ARG A 617 -17.92 20.18 30.16
N GLU A 618 -18.49 20.58 29.04
CA GLU A 618 -18.03 20.23 27.67
C GLU A 618 -18.09 18.73 27.33
N VAL A 619 -18.07 17.86 28.32
CA VAL A 619 -18.21 16.39 28.20
C VAL A 619 -19.12 15.89 29.29
N ILE A 620 -20.08 15.06 28.95
CA ILE A 620 -21.00 14.37 29.87
C ILE A 620 -21.00 12.87 29.54
N PHE A 621 -21.31 12.05 30.53
CA PHE A 621 -21.34 10.60 30.42
C PHE A 621 -22.77 10.05 30.57
N ALA A 622 -22.97 8.76 30.31
CA ALA A 622 -24.26 8.09 30.38
C ALA A 622 -24.91 8.27 31.79
N GLU A 623 -24.09 8.28 32.84
CA GLU A 623 -24.55 8.49 34.23
C GLU A 623 -25.19 9.87 34.44
N ASP A 624 -24.70 10.90 33.75
CA ASP A 624 -25.31 12.24 33.81
C ASP A 624 -26.67 12.25 33.11
N VAL A 625 -26.80 11.52 31.99
CA VAL A 625 -28.05 11.36 31.23
C VAL A 625 -29.07 10.58 32.07
N GLU A 626 -28.64 9.49 32.71
CA GLU A 626 -29.48 8.70 33.60
C GLU A 626 -29.98 9.52 34.82
N ARG A 627 -29.14 10.42 35.36
CA ARG A 627 -29.55 11.31 36.43
C ARG A 627 -30.68 12.27 36.01
N ILE A 628 -30.68 12.75 34.75
CA ILE A 628 -31.66 13.71 34.25
C ILE A 628 -32.95 13.02 33.82
N PHE A 629 -32.85 11.92 33.04
CA PHE A 629 -33.99 11.25 32.45
C PHE A 629 -34.47 9.99 33.20
N GLY A 630 -33.71 9.55 34.21
CA GLY A 630 -33.93 8.28 34.89
C GLY A 630 -33.26 7.12 34.12
N LYS A 631 -33.35 5.92 34.72
CA LYS A 631 -32.79 4.71 34.13
C LYS A 631 -33.40 4.48 32.75
N ARG A 632 -32.55 4.12 31.76
CA ARG A 632 -33.00 3.78 30.41
C ARG A 632 -34.05 2.63 30.51
N PRO A 633 -35.21 2.77 29.85
CA PRO A 633 -36.29 1.77 29.95
C PRO A 633 -35.92 0.40 29.36
N TRP A 634 -34.91 0.34 28.52
CA TRP A 634 -34.55 -0.81 27.73
C TRP A 634 -33.20 -1.38 28.15
N VAL A 635 -33.06 -2.71 28.19
CA VAL A 635 -31.83 -3.42 28.50
C VAL A 635 -31.01 -3.51 27.21
N SER A 636 -29.71 -3.25 27.27
CA SER A 636 -28.85 -3.43 26.09
C SER A 636 -28.54 -4.91 25.84
N ARG A 637 -28.48 -5.31 24.59
CA ARG A 637 -28.10 -6.68 24.21
C ARG A 637 -26.73 -7.09 24.76
N SER A 638 -25.82 -6.12 24.89
CA SER A 638 -24.52 -6.37 25.50
C SER A 638 -24.61 -6.78 26.96
N GLU A 639 -25.61 -6.27 27.69
CA GLU A 639 -25.90 -6.68 29.07
C GLU A 639 -26.56 -8.05 29.10
N GLU A 640 -27.48 -8.34 28.15
CA GLU A 640 -28.13 -9.65 28.01
C GLU A 640 -27.11 -10.77 27.72
N ILE A 641 -26.11 -10.51 26.84
CA ILE A 641 -25.06 -11.49 26.49
C ILE A 641 -24.15 -11.78 27.70
N ILE A 642 -23.91 -10.78 28.54
CA ILE A 642 -23.03 -10.93 29.72
C ILE A 642 -23.75 -11.65 30.85
N ASP A 643 -25.06 -11.44 31.01
CA ASP A 643 -25.86 -12.06 32.08
C ASP A 643 -26.22 -13.52 31.83
N ASP A 644 -25.74 -14.12 30.71
CA ASP A 644 -25.94 -15.54 30.36
C ASP A 644 -27.44 -15.96 30.30
N ASN A 645 -28.31 -14.98 30.07
CA ASN A 645 -29.74 -15.24 29.83
C ASN A 645 -29.95 -15.63 28.37
N THR A 646 -29.61 -16.88 28.05
CA THR A 646 -30.16 -17.54 26.85
C THR A 646 -31.70 -17.42 26.92
N PRO A 647 -32.38 -16.95 25.84
CA PRO A 647 -33.82 -16.89 25.83
C PRO A 647 -34.36 -18.27 26.21
N LYS A 648 -35.07 -18.34 27.34
CA LYS A 648 -35.69 -19.62 27.73
C LYS A 648 -36.67 -20.03 26.64
N LEU A 649 -36.73 -21.32 26.40
CA LEU A 649 -37.66 -21.91 25.39
C LEU A 649 -39.11 -21.40 25.56
N GLU A 650 -39.45 -20.95 26.76
CA GLU A 650 -40.75 -20.39 27.17
C GLU A 650 -41.03 -19.02 26.52
N ASP A 651 -39.99 -18.27 26.10
CA ASP A 651 -40.11 -16.92 25.52
C ASP A 651 -40.17 -16.93 23.98
N MET A 652 -40.00 -18.09 23.36
CA MET A 652 -40.09 -18.22 21.91
C MET A 652 -41.52 -18.26 21.40
N PRO A 653 -41.80 -17.73 20.18
CA PRO A 653 -43.11 -17.84 19.56
C PRO A 653 -43.63 -19.31 19.51
N GLU A 654 -44.90 -19.50 19.75
CA GLU A 654 -45.52 -20.84 19.90
C GLU A 654 -45.23 -21.77 18.72
N ALA A 655 -45.16 -21.22 17.48
CA ALA A 655 -44.79 -21.97 16.28
C ALA A 655 -43.39 -22.54 16.32
N VAL A 656 -42.42 -21.80 16.91
CA VAL A 656 -41.01 -22.23 17.04
C VAL A 656 -40.88 -23.29 18.13
N ARG A 657 -41.59 -23.14 19.24
CA ARG A 657 -41.66 -24.12 20.33
C ARG A 657 -42.22 -25.47 19.84
N GLN A 658 -43.20 -25.41 18.95
CA GLN A 658 -43.84 -26.60 18.39
C GLN A 658 -42.89 -27.30 17.41
N ALA A 659 -42.25 -26.57 16.51
CA ALA A 659 -41.25 -27.11 15.56
C ALA A 659 -40.05 -27.75 16.28
N GLN A 660 -39.60 -27.18 17.40
CA GLN A 660 -38.49 -27.71 18.17
C GLN A 660 -38.85 -28.98 18.91
N LYS A 661 -40.07 -29.08 19.48
CA LYS A 661 -40.61 -30.32 20.07
C LYS A 661 -40.73 -31.44 19.03
N GLU A 662 -41.23 -31.13 17.85
CA GLU A 662 -41.36 -32.11 16.75
C GLU A 662 -39.95 -32.59 16.30
N HIS A 663 -38.97 -31.71 16.29
CA HIS A 663 -37.59 -32.08 15.96
C HIS A 663 -36.95 -32.96 17.04
N GLU A 664 -37.13 -32.62 18.33
CA GLU A 664 -36.64 -33.43 19.45
C GLU A 664 -37.30 -34.80 19.51
N GLU A 665 -38.63 -34.86 19.25
CA GLU A 665 -39.36 -36.14 19.14
C GLU A 665 -38.88 -36.97 17.94
N SER A 666 -38.53 -36.35 16.83
CA SER A 666 -37.98 -37.04 15.66
C SER A 666 -36.56 -37.62 15.94
N LEU A 667 -35.73 -36.86 16.63
CA LEU A 667 -34.42 -37.34 17.07
C LEU A 667 -34.52 -38.46 18.12
N ALA A 668 -35.44 -38.35 19.06
CA ALA A 668 -35.74 -39.39 20.04
C ALA A 668 -36.24 -40.70 19.41
N LYS A 669 -37.08 -40.58 18.35
CA LYS A 669 -37.54 -41.72 17.56
C LYS A 669 -36.42 -42.35 16.74
N GLN A 670 -35.49 -41.59 16.22
CA GLN A 670 -34.30 -42.11 15.53
C GLN A 670 -33.32 -42.81 16.50
N ALA A 671 -33.17 -42.26 17.71
CA ALA A 671 -32.31 -42.87 18.75
C ALA A 671 -32.90 -44.15 19.40
N ALA A 672 -34.25 -44.36 19.29
CA ALA A 672 -34.98 -45.51 19.85
C ALA A 672 -35.08 -46.71 18.90
N LEU A 673 -34.55 -46.63 17.68
CA LEU A 673 -34.45 -47.78 16.79
C LEU A 673 -33.37 -48.74 17.32
N PRO A 674 -33.71 -50.02 17.63
CA PRO A 674 -32.76 -50.98 18.18
C PRO A 674 -31.67 -51.29 17.16
N THR A 675 -30.43 -51.07 17.54
CA THR A 675 -29.27 -51.60 16.84
C THR A 675 -29.25 -53.11 17.02
N ASP A 676 -29.74 -53.82 16.07
CA ASP A 676 -29.63 -55.29 16.03
C ASP A 676 -28.19 -55.66 15.68
N LYS A 677 -27.49 -56.19 16.68
CA LYS A 677 -26.22 -56.87 16.51
C LYS A 677 -26.49 -58.29 16.07
N SER A 678 -26.29 -58.61 14.82
CA SER A 678 -25.99 -59.98 14.43
C SER A 678 -24.89 -60.02 13.39
N GLU A 679 -23.89 -60.74 13.71
CA GLU A 679 -22.71 -61.12 12.94
C GLU A 679 -23.07 -61.85 11.63
N ASN A 680 -22.18 -61.61 10.69
CA ASN A 680 -21.61 -62.63 9.78
C ASN A 680 -22.14 -62.79 8.36
N THR A 681 -21.16 -62.64 7.49
CA THR A 681 -20.85 -63.33 6.22
C THR A 681 -21.57 -62.95 4.95
N ASN A 682 -20.65 -62.71 4.01
CA ASN A 682 -20.62 -62.91 2.57
C ASN A 682 -20.82 -61.72 1.64
N ALA A 683 -19.75 -61.54 0.92
CA ALA A 683 -19.68 -60.78 -0.32
C ALA A 683 -20.71 -61.19 -1.33
N GLU A 684 -21.37 -60.23 -1.90
CA GLU A 684 -21.66 -60.21 -3.33
C GLU A 684 -22.30 -58.84 -3.72
N SER A 685 -21.81 -58.39 -4.84
CA SER A 685 -22.22 -57.26 -5.64
C SER A 685 -23.72 -56.95 -5.64
N VAL A 686 -24.12 -55.69 -5.38
CA VAL A 686 -25.32 -55.11 -5.97
C VAL A 686 -25.14 -53.59 -6.15
N GLU A 687 -25.49 -53.17 -7.34
CA GLU A 687 -25.57 -51.85 -7.94
C GLU A 687 -26.28 -50.81 -7.10
N LYS A 688 -25.91 -49.57 -7.34
CA LYS A 688 -26.60 -48.32 -6.90
C LYS A 688 -28.09 -48.34 -7.27
N PRO A 689 -28.89 -47.59 -6.49
CA PRO A 689 -29.86 -46.66 -7.06
C PRO A 689 -29.60 -45.21 -6.61
N VAL A 690 -29.06 -44.46 -7.47
CA VAL A 690 -29.32 -43.01 -7.57
C VAL A 690 -30.57 -42.94 -8.42
N ASP A 691 -31.70 -42.50 -7.88
CA ASP A 691 -32.88 -41.96 -8.57
C ASP A 691 -34.11 -42.02 -7.68
N ALA A 692 -34.12 -41.29 -6.55
CA ALA A 692 -35.34 -41.07 -5.77
C ALA A 692 -35.45 -39.67 -5.13
N ALA A 693 -34.48 -38.78 -5.38
CA ALA A 693 -34.54 -37.42 -4.80
C ALA A 693 -34.92 -36.33 -5.81
N GLU A 694 -34.99 -36.64 -7.09
CA GLU A 694 -35.34 -35.63 -8.12
C GLU A 694 -36.86 -35.58 -8.44
N ASN A 695 -37.62 -36.61 -8.11
CA ASN A 695 -39.09 -36.62 -8.40
C ASN A 695 -39.99 -36.05 -7.30
N ALA A 696 -39.41 -35.62 -6.15
CA ALA A 696 -40.20 -34.98 -5.09
C ALA A 696 -40.23 -33.43 -5.19
N ALA A 697 -39.38 -32.84 -6.04
CA ALA A 697 -39.32 -31.40 -6.24
C ALA A 697 -40.24 -30.91 -7.37
N ASP A 698 -40.57 -31.74 -8.35
CA ASP A 698 -41.42 -31.36 -9.47
C ASP A 698 -42.94 -31.47 -9.16
N ASP A 699 -43.38 -32.37 -8.25
CA ASP A 699 -44.77 -32.47 -7.83
C ASP A 699 -45.26 -31.34 -6.91
N ALA A 700 -44.33 -30.60 -6.30
CA ALA A 700 -44.66 -29.43 -5.47
C ALA A 700 -44.80 -28.13 -6.29
N ALA A 701 -44.22 -28.06 -7.48
CA ALA A 701 -44.29 -26.88 -8.35
C ALA A 701 -45.62 -26.85 -9.15
N GLU A 702 -46.23 -28.00 -9.47
CA GLU A 702 -47.47 -28.07 -10.28
C GLU A 702 -48.74 -27.79 -9.48
N GLN A 703 -48.71 -27.79 -8.13
CA GLN A 703 -49.86 -27.47 -7.28
C GLN A 703 -50.01 -25.99 -6.91
N ILE A 704 -49.05 -25.14 -7.27
CA ILE A 704 -49.09 -23.69 -6.98
C ILE A 704 -49.62 -22.86 -8.17
N GLU A 705 -49.67 -23.43 -9.38
CA GLU A 705 -50.17 -22.72 -10.58
C GLU A 705 -51.70 -22.83 -10.80
N ASN A 706 -52.45 -23.58 -9.94
CA ASN A 706 -53.89 -23.76 -10.05
C ASN A 706 -54.70 -23.37 -8.79
N LYS A 707 -54.25 -22.31 -8.07
CA LYS A 707 -55.14 -21.66 -7.09
C LYS A 707 -55.01 -20.15 -7.11
#